data_953112528a2496f51bac659d072c9f27
#
_entry.id   953112528a2496f51bac659d072c9f27
#
_cell.length_a   1.000
_cell.length_b   1.000
_cell.length_c   1.000
_cell.angle_alpha   90.00
_cell.angle_beta   90.00
_cell.angle_gamma   90.00
#
_symmetry.space_group_name_H-M   'P 1'
#
loop_
_entity.id
_entity.type
_entity.pdbx_description
1 polymer ?
#
loop_
_entity_poly.entity_id
_entity_poly.type
_entity_poly.pdbx_seq_one_letter_code
_entity_poly.pdbx_strand_id
1 'polypeptide(L)'
;MTKIQRLVLTLGLLALAGGRISAAVVESDVCVYGGTSGGVVAAVAAAHLGQTVSLAVYDTHLGGLTSGGLGATDVGTVTAIGGMAREFYRRIGRCYGQEERFDFEPHVAAQVFADWLREAGVTPHWRQRLATVTKSGTRITEIRMEDGTVYRAKMFIDATYEGDLMAQAGVSFTFGREGTNVYDEPLNGVRASTPKHQFDVAVDPYIIPGNSASGLLPFIQPGDGGTPGAGDRRIQAFNYRLCFTQNPTNRLPHVQPPDFDPARYELLGRLLDAWRAAGKKLTLHSFFNITALPNGKTDMNNNGPFSTDFIGMNWTYPTNDYAAREKLDRQHREYIQGMIWYLLTSPRAPETLRDELRTWGPCRDEWPETGGYSPQIYVREARRLLGEYMMTQADCAGDRVAPDSLCLGSYNMDSHNCQRVVQHGVVRNEGDVQVHVPRPYPIAYRAILPRRSECENLLVPLALSASHIAFGSIRMEPVFMMLGQGAGTAAALADVDAVSVQQLSYARLAAQLTKDGALLHWQPTGLAGITAGIIVDNAGPGVSVTGDWQASTATAGFLGRDYWHDANAGKGEKSVTFVPQLPRAGRYQVALYWPAASNRASNVPVDVNFAGGLQTVLVDETREHAGWVPLLTTNFDAGTNGWVRLRTTGTTNHVITDAVRWLPVSAASQ
;
A
#
# COMPACT_ATOMS: atom_id res chain seq x y z
N MET A 1 -33.25 6.47 -85.55
CA MET A 1 -32.42 5.39 -86.07
C MET A 1 -31.24 5.20 -85.21
N THR A 2 -31.35 4.61 -84.07
CA THR A 2 -30.23 4.37 -83.21
C THR A 2 -30.47 3.12 -82.37
N LYS A 3 -29.53 2.22 -82.34
CA LYS A 3 -29.56 0.91 -81.72
C LYS A 3 -29.52 1.05 -80.15
N ILE A 4 -30.49 0.43 -79.49
CA ILE A 4 -30.51 0.25 -78.07
C ILE A 4 -29.75 -1.04 -77.76
N GLN A 5 -28.60 -0.89 -77.06
CA GLN A 5 -27.82 -2.01 -76.51
C GLN A 5 -28.42 -2.38 -75.13
N ARG A 6 -28.88 -3.59 -74.97
CA ARG A 6 -29.28 -4.20 -73.74
C ARG A 6 -28.02 -4.57 -72.90
N LEU A 7 -27.87 -3.98 -71.75
CA LEU A 7 -26.88 -4.36 -70.77
C LEU A 7 -27.49 -5.45 -69.87
N VAL A 8 -26.98 -6.66 -69.91
CA VAL A 8 -27.35 -7.78 -69.05
C VAL A 8 -26.55 -7.61 -67.74
N LEU A 9 -27.23 -7.32 -66.62
CA LEU A 9 -26.65 -7.28 -65.28
C LEU A 9 -26.50 -8.73 -64.76
N THR A 10 -25.30 -9.24 -64.71
CA THR A 10 -25.00 -10.51 -64.03
C THR A 10 -24.76 -10.21 -62.56
N LEU A 11 -25.75 -10.55 -61.71
CA LEU A 11 -25.59 -10.57 -60.26
C LEU A 11 -24.65 -11.74 -59.90
N GLY A 12 -23.42 -11.44 -59.57
CA GLY A 12 -22.53 -12.38 -58.90
C GLY A 12 -22.90 -12.47 -57.41
N LEU A 13 -23.43 -13.59 -56.98
CA LEU A 13 -23.50 -13.95 -55.58
C LEU A 13 -22.06 -14.08 -55.04
N LEU A 14 -21.56 -13.08 -54.35
CA LEU A 14 -20.43 -13.26 -53.43
C LEU A 14 -20.93 -14.06 -52.25
N ALA A 15 -20.67 -15.35 -52.21
CA ALA A 15 -20.76 -16.15 -51.01
C ALA A 15 -19.73 -15.58 -50.01
N LEU A 16 -20.18 -14.83 -49.02
CA LEU A 16 -19.43 -14.52 -47.82
C LEU A 16 -19.12 -15.86 -47.14
N ALA A 17 -17.95 -16.42 -47.48
CA ALA A 17 -17.35 -17.44 -46.63
C ALA A 17 -17.10 -16.80 -45.26
N GLY A 18 -18.06 -16.95 -44.33
CA GLY A 18 -17.89 -16.68 -42.93
C GLY A 18 -16.79 -17.61 -42.42
N GLY A 19 -15.54 -17.20 -42.59
CA GLY A 19 -14.45 -17.82 -41.87
C GLY A 19 -14.78 -17.73 -40.40
N ARG A 20 -15.08 -18.87 -39.78
CA ARG A 20 -15.04 -18.97 -38.33
C ARG A 20 -13.63 -18.54 -37.93
N ILE A 21 -13.48 -17.33 -37.37
CA ILE A 21 -12.26 -16.94 -36.68
C ILE A 21 -12.17 -17.97 -35.55
N SER A 22 -11.30 -18.97 -35.74
CA SER A 22 -10.97 -19.90 -34.65
C SER A 22 -10.42 -19.05 -33.52
N ALA A 23 -11.09 -19.07 -32.40
CA ALA A 23 -10.61 -18.37 -31.21
C ALA A 23 -9.16 -18.83 -30.95
N ALA A 24 -8.25 -17.88 -30.77
CA ALA A 24 -6.86 -18.21 -30.45
C ALA A 24 -6.81 -18.95 -29.12
N VAL A 25 -6.14 -20.11 -29.08
CA VAL A 25 -5.90 -20.86 -27.85
C VAL A 25 -4.45 -20.64 -27.45
N VAL A 26 -4.24 -20.14 -26.25
CA VAL A 26 -2.93 -19.93 -25.62
C VAL A 26 -2.78 -20.96 -24.51
N GLU A 27 -1.78 -21.82 -24.62
CA GLU A 27 -1.48 -22.85 -23.61
C GLU A 27 -0.20 -22.47 -22.85
N SER A 28 -0.23 -22.64 -21.53
CA SER A 28 0.90 -22.36 -20.64
C SER A 28 0.84 -23.22 -19.36
N ASP A 29 1.92 -23.26 -18.61
CA ASP A 29 1.92 -23.88 -17.28
C ASP A 29 1.21 -22.95 -16.28
N VAL A 30 1.50 -21.64 -16.34
CA VAL A 30 0.91 -20.61 -15.47
C VAL A 30 0.25 -19.51 -16.33
N CYS A 31 -1.02 -19.23 -16.05
CA CYS A 31 -1.73 -18.09 -16.60
C CYS A 31 -1.90 -17.00 -15.54
N VAL A 32 -1.35 -15.82 -15.77
CA VAL A 32 -1.52 -14.63 -14.94
C VAL A 32 -2.56 -13.72 -15.60
N TYR A 33 -3.64 -13.43 -14.89
CA TYR A 33 -4.66 -12.47 -15.31
C TYR A 33 -4.52 -11.18 -14.53
N GLY A 34 -4.12 -10.09 -15.21
CA GLY A 34 -3.87 -8.76 -14.68
C GLY A 34 -2.42 -8.30 -14.87
N GLY A 35 -2.25 -7.16 -15.55
CA GLY A 35 -0.95 -6.51 -15.83
C GLY A 35 -0.48 -5.55 -14.72
N THR A 36 -0.95 -5.71 -13.48
CA THR A 36 -0.55 -4.91 -12.32
C THR A 36 0.91 -5.14 -11.94
N SER A 37 1.46 -4.36 -11.02
CA SER A 37 2.82 -4.57 -10.51
C SER A 37 3.01 -5.99 -9.95
N GLY A 38 2.03 -6.48 -9.18
CA GLY A 38 2.04 -7.86 -8.67
C GLY A 38 1.89 -8.91 -9.77
N GLY A 39 1.10 -8.62 -10.82
CA GLY A 39 0.92 -9.53 -11.96
C GLY A 39 2.18 -9.67 -12.80
N VAL A 40 2.87 -8.56 -13.10
CA VAL A 40 4.17 -8.57 -13.78
C VAL A 40 5.19 -9.38 -12.98
N VAL A 41 5.30 -9.11 -11.68
CA VAL A 41 6.25 -9.83 -10.82
C VAL A 41 5.89 -11.31 -10.70
N ALA A 42 4.60 -11.68 -10.62
CA ALA A 42 4.17 -13.08 -10.61
C ALA A 42 4.56 -13.81 -11.90
N ALA A 43 4.36 -13.17 -13.05
CA ALA A 43 4.73 -13.73 -14.34
C ALA A 43 6.25 -13.96 -14.45
N VAL A 44 7.05 -12.97 -14.05
CA VAL A 44 8.52 -13.06 -14.05
C VAL A 44 9.00 -14.14 -13.06
N ALA A 45 8.42 -14.21 -11.86
CA ALA A 45 8.80 -15.22 -10.85
C ALA A 45 8.54 -16.64 -11.34
N ALA A 46 7.38 -16.90 -11.97
CA ALA A 46 7.05 -18.21 -12.53
C ALA A 46 8.00 -18.57 -13.71
N ALA A 47 8.27 -17.61 -14.60
CA ALA A 47 9.17 -17.81 -15.73
C ALA A 47 10.62 -18.12 -15.28
N HIS A 48 11.13 -17.45 -14.24
CA HIS A 48 12.44 -17.73 -13.65
C HIS A 48 12.59 -19.14 -13.09
N LEU A 49 11.46 -19.79 -12.74
CA LEU A 49 11.43 -21.18 -12.30
C LEU A 49 11.16 -22.18 -13.44
N GLY A 50 11.28 -21.73 -14.68
CA GLY A 50 11.21 -22.56 -15.89
C GLY A 50 9.80 -22.84 -16.39
N GLN A 51 8.77 -22.15 -15.87
CA GLN A 51 7.40 -22.30 -16.37
C GLN A 51 7.17 -21.52 -17.66
N THR A 52 6.36 -22.09 -18.55
CA THR A 52 5.74 -21.31 -19.63
C THR A 52 4.63 -20.43 -19.04
N VAL A 53 4.66 -19.13 -19.37
CA VAL A 53 3.76 -18.16 -18.75
C VAL A 53 2.97 -17.40 -19.82
N SER A 54 1.64 -17.33 -19.67
CA SER A 54 0.79 -16.38 -20.37
C SER A 54 0.37 -15.24 -19.42
N LEU A 55 0.56 -14.00 -19.84
CA LEU A 55 0.14 -12.80 -19.13
C LEU A 55 -0.99 -12.11 -19.90
N ALA A 56 -2.21 -12.24 -19.42
CA ALA A 56 -3.39 -11.59 -19.97
C ALA A 56 -3.65 -10.25 -19.27
N VAL A 57 -3.52 -9.16 -20.01
CA VAL A 57 -3.64 -7.78 -19.52
C VAL A 57 -4.98 -7.20 -19.93
N TYR A 58 -5.75 -6.71 -18.98
CA TYR A 58 -7.10 -6.16 -19.18
C TYR A 58 -7.15 -5.01 -20.21
N ASP A 59 -6.18 -4.11 -20.14
CA ASP A 59 -6.06 -2.91 -20.98
C ASP A 59 -4.75 -2.88 -21.81
N THR A 60 -4.13 -1.73 -21.91
CA THR A 60 -2.83 -1.51 -22.59
C THR A 60 -1.76 -0.96 -21.64
N HIS A 61 -1.99 -1.05 -20.32
CA HIS A 61 -1.11 -0.49 -19.31
C HIS A 61 -0.47 -1.60 -18.47
N LEU A 62 0.84 -1.49 -18.21
CA LEU A 62 1.59 -2.40 -17.33
C LEU A 62 2.00 -1.71 -16.02
N GLY A 63 1.99 -2.50 -14.97
CA GLY A 63 2.47 -2.06 -13.66
C GLY A 63 1.38 -1.44 -12.79
N GLY A 64 0.13 -1.42 -13.27
CA GLY A 64 -1.02 -0.93 -12.51
C GLY A 64 -0.77 0.48 -11.98
N LEU A 65 -0.99 0.68 -10.70
CA LEU A 65 -0.86 2.01 -10.09
C LEU A 65 0.59 2.47 -9.93
N THR A 66 1.56 1.55 -9.81
CA THR A 66 2.99 1.90 -9.74
C THR A 66 3.43 2.74 -10.93
N SER A 67 2.98 2.42 -12.14
CA SER A 67 3.21 3.19 -13.36
C SER A 67 2.01 4.07 -13.75
N GLY A 68 0.93 3.99 -12.99
CA GLY A 68 -0.32 4.74 -13.15
C GLY A 68 -0.41 5.98 -12.25
N GLY A 69 0.72 6.58 -11.87
CA GLY A 69 0.78 7.86 -11.17
C GLY A 69 1.21 7.82 -9.71
N LEU A 70 1.24 6.66 -9.05
CA LEU A 70 1.84 6.51 -7.71
C LEU A 70 3.37 6.56 -7.81
N GLY A 71 3.89 7.71 -8.22
CA GLY A 71 5.32 7.93 -8.39
C GLY A 71 6.09 8.06 -7.07
N ALA A 72 5.43 8.52 -6.02
CA ALA A 72 5.96 8.50 -4.66
C ALA A 72 5.42 7.27 -3.93
N THR A 73 6.26 6.27 -3.74
CA THR A 73 5.84 4.96 -3.22
C THR A 73 5.42 5.02 -1.75
N ASP A 74 4.26 4.45 -1.42
CA ASP A 74 3.80 4.23 -0.05
C ASP A 74 4.55 3.02 0.54
N VAL A 75 5.68 3.28 1.20
CA VAL A 75 6.65 2.21 1.58
C VAL A 75 6.48 1.66 2.99
N GLY A 76 5.98 2.44 3.96
CA GLY A 76 6.09 2.08 5.37
C GLY A 76 7.55 1.95 5.80
N THR A 77 7.97 0.75 6.21
CA THR A 77 9.37 0.45 6.57
C THR A 77 10.13 -0.06 5.34
N VAL A 78 11.00 0.76 4.75
CA VAL A 78 11.77 0.43 3.53
C VAL A 78 12.52 -0.90 3.66
N THR A 79 13.09 -1.19 4.83
CA THR A 79 13.87 -2.42 5.07
C THR A 79 13.01 -3.69 5.16
N ALA A 80 11.68 -3.56 5.20
CA ALA A 80 10.76 -4.68 5.09
C ALA A 80 10.49 -5.11 3.63
N ILE A 81 10.89 -4.29 2.66
CA ILE A 81 10.75 -4.59 1.24
C ILE A 81 11.90 -5.50 0.82
N GLY A 82 11.58 -6.73 0.39
CA GLY A 82 12.55 -7.74 -0.03
C GLY A 82 12.30 -8.28 -1.43
N GLY A 83 13.11 -9.26 -1.83
CA GLY A 83 12.93 -10.04 -3.05
C GLY A 83 12.85 -9.19 -4.32
N MET A 84 11.92 -9.58 -5.20
CA MET A 84 11.74 -8.94 -6.50
C MET A 84 11.20 -7.51 -6.38
N ALA A 85 10.43 -7.17 -5.33
CA ALA A 85 10.02 -5.79 -5.09
C ALA A 85 11.24 -4.88 -4.87
N ARG A 86 12.22 -5.31 -4.07
CA ARG A 86 13.47 -4.57 -3.86
C ARG A 86 14.27 -4.43 -5.16
N GLU A 87 14.31 -5.49 -5.97
CA GLU A 87 14.98 -5.44 -7.28
C GLU A 87 14.29 -4.45 -8.22
N PHE A 88 12.96 -4.31 -8.20
CA PHE A 88 12.26 -3.26 -8.96
C PHE A 88 12.79 -1.87 -8.58
N TYR A 89 12.88 -1.53 -7.29
CA TYR A 89 13.38 -0.22 -6.85
C TYR A 89 14.87 -0.01 -7.14
N ARG A 90 15.66 -1.08 -7.20
CA ARG A 90 17.04 -1.02 -7.69
C ARG A 90 17.11 -0.76 -9.19
N ARG A 91 16.22 -1.38 -9.98
CA ARG A 91 16.11 -1.09 -11.42
C ARG A 91 15.71 0.36 -11.66
N ILE A 92 14.76 0.88 -10.91
CA ILE A 92 14.40 2.30 -10.90
C ILE A 92 15.61 3.15 -10.53
N GLY A 93 16.32 2.84 -9.44
CA GLY A 93 17.52 3.57 -9.02
C GLY A 93 18.56 3.69 -10.13
N ARG A 94 18.83 2.59 -10.85
CA ARG A 94 19.77 2.58 -12.00
C ARG A 94 19.37 3.56 -13.11
N CYS A 95 18.09 3.77 -13.36
CA CYS A 95 17.62 4.76 -14.34
C CYS A 95 17.98 6.21 -13.95
N TYR A 96 18.21 6.47 -12.64
CA TYR A 96 18.59 7.77 -12.09
C TYR A 96 20.03 7.81 -11.56
N GLY A 97 20.86 6.80 -11.84
CA GLY A 97 22.25 6.73 -11.37
C GLY A 97 22.39 6.50 -9.87
N GLN A 98 21.42 5.85 -9.23
CA GLN A 98 21.37 5.52 -7.81
C GLN A 98 21.32 4.01 -7.61
N GLU A 99 21.67 3.52 -6.41
CA GLU A 99 21.58 2.10 -6.07
C GLU A 99 20.13 1.62 -6.01
N GLU A 100 19.27 2.39 -5.35
CA GLU A 100 17.82 2.16 -5.30
C GLU A 100 17.07 3.49 -5.16
N ARG A 101 15.80 3.51 -5.60
CA ARG A 101 14.98 4.71 -5.54
C ARG A 101 13.49 4.36 -5.41
N PHE A 102 12.76 5.09 -4.55
CA PHE A 102 11.35 4.86 -4.22
C PHE A 102 10.43 6.00 -4.70
N ASP A 103 10.97 7.02 -5.33
CA ASP A 103 10.25 8.08 -6.02
C ASP A 103 10.71 8.15 -7.48
N PHE A 104 9.81 8.15 -8.43
CA PHE A 104 10.12 7.99 -9.85
C PHE A 104 9.02 8.51 -10.77
N GLU A 105 9.38 8.70 -12.02
CA GLU A 105 8.44 9.08 -13.08
C GLU A 105 7.63 7.86 -13.53
N PRO A 106 6.31 8.00 -13.79
CA PRO A 106 5.45 6.88 -14.18
C PRO A 106 5.92 6.12 -15.42
N HIS A 107 6.35 6.81 -16.47
CA HIS A 107 6.85 6.15 -17.71
C HIS A 107 8.12 5.33 -17.46
N VAL A 108 8.99 5.75 -16.51
CA VAL A 108 10.19 4.98 -16.14
C VAL A 108 9.80 3.66 -15.48
N ALA A 109 8.79 3.70 -14.59
CA ALA A 109 8.27 2.47 -13.99
C ALA A 109 7.65 1.53 -15.04
N ALA A 110 6.86 2.07 -15.98
CA ALA A 110 6.28 1.29 -17.07
C ALA A 110 7.38 0.62 -17.94
N GLN A 111 8.45 1.37 -18.24
CA GLN A 111 9.59 0.84 -18.99
C GLN A 111 10.32 -0.27 -18.24
N VAL A 112 10.55 -0.11 -16.93
CA VAL A 112 11.20 -1.13 -16.09
C VAL A 112 10.38 -2.43 -16.08
N PHE A 113 9.06 -2.36 -15.98
CA PHE A 113 8.20 -3.55 -16.05
C PHE A 113 8.23 -4.22 -17.43
N ALA A 114 8.19 -3.43 -18.51
CA ALA A 114 8.27 -3.96 -19.87
C ALA A 114 9.63 -4.65 -20.14
N ASP A 115 10.71 -4.04 -19.70
CA ASP A 115 12.05 -4.61 -19.82
C ASP A 115 12.17 -5.92 -19.03
N TRP A 116 11.61 -5.96 -17.84
CA TRP A 116 11.67 -7.15 -16.98
C TRP A 116 10.91 -8.35 -17.58
N LEU A 117 9.71 -8.11 -18.13
CA LEU A 117 8.96 -9.13 -18.89
C LEU A 117 9.74 -9.63 -20.10
N ARG A 118 10.36 -8.72 -20.87
CA ARG A 118 11.16 -9.06 -22.03
C ARG A 118 12.38 -9.93 -21.64
N GLU A 119 13.08 -9.59 -20.56
CA GLU A 119 14.19 -10.37 -20.01
C GLU A 119 13.76 -11.78 -19.59
N ALA A 120 12.55 -11.90 -19.04
CA ALA A 120 11.96 -13.17 -18.64
C ALA A 120 11.33 -13.96 -19.80
N GLY A 121 11.32 -13.41 -21.02
CA GLY A 121 10.69 -14.06 -22.17
C GLY A 121 9.17 -14.09 -22.12
N VAL A 122 8.53 -13.24 -21.33
CA VAL A 122 7.07 -13.16 -21.21
C VAL A 122 6.52 -12.01 -22.05
N THR A 123 5.60 -12.35 -22.98
CA THR A 123 4.92 -11.35 -23.82
C THR A 123 3.53 -11.07 -23.26
N PRO A 124 3.19 -9.80 -22.92
CA PRO A 124 1.85 -9.46 -22.47
C PRO A 124 0.84 -9.51 -23.62
N HIS A 125 -0.32 -10.09 -23.36
CA HIS A 125 -1.48 -10.09 -24.25
C HIS A 125 -2.42 -8.99 -23.82
N TRP A 126 -2.60 -7.97 -24.63
CA TRP A 126 -3.33 -6.75 -24.33
C TRP A 126 -4.84 -6.86 -24.53
N ARG A 127 -5.62 -6.04 -23.81
CA ARG A 127 -7.09 -5.92 -23.95
C ARG A 127 -7.82 -7.23 -23.72
N GLN A 128 -7.32 -8.03 -22.81
CA GLN A 128 -7.86 -9.34 -22.49
C GLN A 128 -8.88 -9.22 -21.35
N ARG A 129 -10.15 -8.97 -21.71
CA ARG A 129 -11.27 -8.89 -20.77
C ARG A 129 -11.89 -10.25 -20.56
N LEU A 130 -11.97 -10.69 -19.31
CA LEU A 130 -12.46 -12.00 -18.94
C LEU A 130 -13.97 -12.11 -19.19
N ALA A 131 -14.40 -13.05 -20.04
CA ALA A 131 -15.80 -13.33 -20.31
C ALA A 131 -16.33 -14.51 -19.51
N THR A 132 -15.59 -15.64 -19.45
CA THR A 132 -16.05 -16.84 -18.75
C THR A 132 -14.89 -17.67 -18.21
N VAL A 133 -15.15 -18.42 -17.14
CA VAL A 133 -14.24 -19.39 -16.52
C VAL A 133 -14.83 -20.78 -16.63
N THR A 134 -14.08 -21.76 -17.13
CA THR A 134 -14.47 -23.17 -17.19
C THR A 134 -13.69 -23.96 -16.14
N LYS A 135 -14.40 -24.77 -15.37
CA LYS A 135 -13.84 -25.66 -14.33
C LYS A 135 -14.19 -27.12 -14.57
N SER A 136 -13.30 -27.99 -14.13
CA SER A 136 -13.56 -29.43 -13.91
C SER A 136 -13.44 -29.70 -12.42
N GLY A 137 -14.57 -29.92 -11.74
CA GLY A 137 -14.61 -29.97 -10.29
C GLY A 137 -14.13 -28.64 -9.66
N THR A 138 -13.09 -28.70 -8.83
CA THR A 138 -12.47 -27.54 -8.18
C THR A 138 -11.34 -26.91 -9.00
N ARG A 139 -11.05 -27.42 -10.21
CA ARG A 139 -9.92 -27.01 -11.02
C ARG A 139 -10.35 -26.14 -12.20
N ILE A 140 -9.81 -24.94 -12.34
CA ILE A 140 -9.94 -24.12 -13.56
C ILE A 140 -9.18 -24.84 -14.68
N THR A 141 -9.83 -25.03 -15.81
CA THR A 141 -9.23 -25.66 -17.01
C THR A 141 -8.96 -24.64 -18.12
N GLU A 142 -9.82 -23.63 -18.25
CA GLU A 142 -9.62 -22.53 -19.20
C GLU A 142 -10.34 -21.27 -18.75
N ILE A 143 -9.83 -20.13 -19.20
CA ILE A 143 -10.49 -18.84 -19.14
C ILE A 143 -10.65 -18.29 -20.55
N ARG A 144 -11.82 -17.69 -20.85
CA ARG A 144 -12.13 -17.12 -22.15
C ARG A 144 -12.34 -15.64 -22.05
N MET A 145 -11.75 -14.91 -22.98
CA MET A 145 -11.85 -13.46 -23.10
C MET A 145 -13.02 -13.03 -23.99
N GLU A 146 -13.42 -11.75 -23.88
CA GLU A 146 -14.51 -11.18 -24.69
C GLU A 146 -14.19 -11.22 -26.20
N ASP A 147 -12.92 -11.11 -26.59
CA ASP A 147 -12.47 -11.23 -27.98
C ASP A 147 -12.46 -12.68 -28.52
N GLY A 148 -12.80 -13.64 -27.65
CA GLY A 148 -12.83 -15.06 -27.97
C GLY A 148 -11.53 -15.81 -27.67
N THR A 149 -10.43 -15.13 -27.31
CA THR A 149 -9.17 -15.78 -26.92
C THR A 149 -9.39 -16.69 -25.70
N VAL A 150 -8.79 -17.87 -25.73
CA VAL A 150 -8.88 -18.88 -24.66
C VAL A 150 -7.50 -19.15 -24.10
N TYR A 151 -7.36 -19.03 -22.78
CA TYR A 151 -6.15 -19.40 -22.05
C TYR A 151 -6.40 -20.72 -21.32
N ARG A 152 -5.54 -21.70 -21.57
CA ARG A 152 -5.48 -22.97 -20.86
C ARG A 152 -4.20 -23.06 -20.08
N ALA A 153 -4.31 -23.34 -18.79
CA ALA A 153 -3.14 -23.46 -17.93
C ALA A 153 -3.35 -24.49 -16.81
N LYS A 154 -2.24 -24.94 -16.23
CA LYS A 154 -2.28 -25.83 -15.05
C LYS A 154 -2.57 -25.04 -13.79
N MET A 155 -2.00 -23.82 -13.67
CA MET A 155 -2.17 -22.90 -12.55
C MET A 155 -2.62 -21.53 -13.04
N PHE A 156 -3.44 -20.85 -12.24
CA PHE A 156 -3.96 -19.51 -12.54
C PHE A 156 -3.64 -18.55 -11.40
N ILE A 157 -3.37 -17.29 -11.75
CA ILE A 157 -3.15 -16.20 -10.78
C ILE A 157 -4.08 -15.04 -11.15
N ASP A 158 -4.99 -14.67 -10.24
CA ASP A 158 -5.77 -13.44 -10.36
C ASP A 158 -4.98 -12.28 -9.77
N ALA A 159 -4.29 -11.56 -10.63
CA ALA A 159 -3.49 -10.40 -10.27
C ALA A 159 -4.19 -9.06 -10.60
N THR A 160 -5.52 -9.05 -10.60
CA THR A 160 -6.32 -7.83 -10.74
C THR A 160 -6.61 -7.20 -9.38
N TYR A 161 -6.82 -5.89 -9.33
CA TYR A 161 -7.30 -5.20 -8.13
C TYR A 161 -8.75 -5.58 -7.79
N GLU A 162 -9.51 -6.00 -8.80
CA GLU A 162 -10.94 -6.29 -8.74
C GLU A 162 -11.29 -7.70 -8.28
N GLY A 163 -10.39 -8.67 -8.47
CA GLY A 163 -10.64 -10.09 -8.22
C GLY A 163 -11.68 -10.69 -9.20
N ASP A 164 -11.61 -10.35 -10.48
CA ASP A 164 -12.60 -10.77 -11.46
C ASP A 164 -12.49 -12.26 -11.81
N LEU A 165 -11.28 -12.80 -11.94
CA LEU A 165 -11.07 -14.23 -12.18
C LEU A 165 -11.53 -15.05 -10.97
N MET A 166 -11.20 -14.61 -9.77
CA MET A 166 -11.66 -15.22 -8.51
C MET A 166 -13.20 -15.30 -8.48
N ALA A 167 -13.87 -14.18 -8.73
CA ALA A 167 -15.33 -14.11 -8.68
C ALA A 167 -16.00 -15.00 -9.75
N GLN A 168 -15.51 -14.97 -10.99
CA GLN A 168 -16.04 -15.78 -12.08
C GLN A 168 -15.71 -17.28 -11.93
N ALA A 169 -14.64 -17.63 -11.21
CA ALA A 169 -14.35 -19.00 -10.82
C ALA A 169 -15.29 -19.55 -9.73
N GLY A 170 -16.22 -18.74 -9.23
CA GLY A 170 -17.15 -19.14 -8.16
C GLY A 170 -16.49 -19.25 -6.80
N VAL A 171 -15.38 -18.54 -6.58
CA VAL A 171 -14.68 -18.48 -5.29
C VAL A 171 -15.35 -17.43 -4.40
N SER A 172 -15.49 -17.72 -3.12
CA SER A 172 -16.11 -16.84 -2.14
C SER A 172 -15.31 -15.56 -1.91
N PHE A 173 -16.01 -14.43 -1.91
CA PHE A 173 -15.41 -13.12 -1.67
C PHE A 173 -16.34 -12.20 -0.87
N THR A 174 -15.78 -11.13 -0.35
CA THR A 174 -16.52 -10.02 0.29
C THR A 174 -16.10 -8.68 -0.31
N PHE A 175 -16.81 -7.61 0.04
CA PHE A 175 -16.42 -6.21 -0.21
C PHE A 175 -17.18 -5.30 0.75
N GLY A 176 -16.70 -4.05 0.90
CA GLY A 176 -17.21 -3.12 1.89
C GLY A 176 -16.58 -3.35 3.27
N ARG A 177 -17.18 -2.80 4.30
CA ARG A 177 -16.67 -2.84 5.67
C ARG A 177 -17.38 -3.92 6.47
N GLU A 178 -16.62 -4.76 7.18
CA GLU A 178 -17.18 -5.65 8.18
C GLU A 178 -17.60 -4.86 9.42
N GLY A 179 -18.58 -5.35 10.19
CA GLY A 179 -18.87 -4.81 11.50
C GLY A 179 -17.74 -5.11 12.49
N THR A 180 -17.55 -4.25 13.50
CA THR A 180 -16.50 -4.41 14.52
C THR A 180 -16.51 -5.77 15.20
N ASN A 181 -17.67 -6.42 15.28
CA ASN A 181 -17.87 -7.73 15.92
C ASN A 181 -17.55 -8.93 15.04
N VAL A 182 -17.25 -8.75 13.74
CA VAL A 182 -17.01 -9.89 12.82
C VAL A 182 -15.65 -10.52 13.05
N TYR A 183 -14.61 -9.69 13.21
CA TYR A 183 -13.24 -10.13 13.48
C TYR A 183 -12.64 -9.48 14.74
N ASP A 184 -13.49 -8.90 15.59
CA ASP A 184 -13.08 -8.15 16.79
C ASP A 184 -12.13 -6.98 16.44
N GLU A 185 -12.53 -6.17 15.47
CA GLU A 185 -11.75 -5.06 14.93
C GLU A 185 -12.36 -3.69 15.30
N PRO A 186 -11.89 -3.02 16.34
CA PRO A 186 -12.43 -1.71 16.76
C PRO A 186 -12.26 -0.60 15.71
N LEU A 187 -11.37 -0.76 14.72
CA LEU A 187 -11.18 0.21 13.65
C LEU A 187 -12.12 -0.01 12.46
N ASN A 188 -12.82 -1.15 12.36
CA ASN A 188 -13.67 -1.51 11.24
C ASN A 188 -15.10 -0.93 11.36
N GLY A 189 -15.90 -1.09 10.30
CA GLY A 189 -17.27 -0.61 10.21
C GLY A 189 -17.40 0.90 10.08
N VAL A 190 -18.63 1.40 10.27
CA VAL A 190 -18.94 2.83 10.28
C VAL A 190 -18.16 3.51 11.43
N ARG A 191 -17.49 4.62 11.15
CA ARG A 191 -16.66 5.31 12.13
C ARG A 191 -17.49 6.27 13.00
N ALA A 192 -17.30 6.19 14.32
CA ALA A 192 -17.89 7.15 15.25
C ALA A 192 -17.25 8.55 15.11
N SER A 193 -15.99 8.61 14.68
CA SER A 193 -15.23 9.83 14.47
C SER A 193 -14.26 9.66 13.31
N THR A 194 -14.22 10.67 12.43
CA THR A 194 -13.29 10.77 11.30
C THR A 194 -12.56 12.11 11.37
N PRO A 195 -11.42 12.21 12.08
CA PRO A 195 -10.72 13.48 12.28
C PRO A 195 -9.93 13.96 11.06
N LYS A 196 -9.50 13.05 10.19
CA LYS A 196 -8.70 13.36 8.99
C LYS A 196 -9.59 13.69 7.81
N HIS A 197 -9.09 14.51 6.89
CA HIS A 197 -9.80 14.93 5.67
C HIS A 197 -11.25 15.37 5.95
N GLN A 198 -11.46 16.05 7.10
CA GLN A 198 -12.77 16.45 7.60
C GLN A 198 -13.01 17.95 7.37
N PHE A 199 -14.29 18.34 7.26
CA PHE A 199 -14.70 19.74 7.26
C PHE A 199 -14.39 20.35 8.63
N ASP A 200 -13.46 21.29 8.64
CA ASP A 200 -13.02 22.08 9.81
C ASP A 200 -13.86 23.35 10.02
N VAL A 201 -14.79 23.59 9.11
CA VAL A 201 -15.81 24.67 9.17
C VAL A 201 -17.20 24.09 8.89
N ALA A 202 -18.23 24.76 9.39
CA ALA A 202 -19.60 24.36 9.07
C ALA A 202 -19.95 24.73 7.62
N VAL A 203 -20.41 23.74 6.86
CA VAL A 203 -20.89 23.94 5.48
C VAL A 203 -22.30 23.38 5.36
N ASP A 204 -23.21 24.21 4.88
CA ASP A 204 -24.61 23.83 4.67
C ASP A 204 -24.72 22.84 3.51
N PRO A 205 -25.42 21.70 3.69
CA PRO A 205 -25.52 20.61 2.71
C PRO A 205 -26.63 20.75 1.68
N TYR A 206 -27.57 21.69 1.86
CA TYR A 206 -28.83 21.70 1.11
C TYR A 206 -28.76 22.59 -0.12
N ILE A 207 -29.55 22.29 -1.16
CA ILE A 207 -29.62 23.10 -2.39
C ILE A 207 -29.97 24.55 -2.03
N ILE A 208 -31.01 24.77 -1.24
CA ILE A 208 -31.33 26.06 -0.64
C ILE A 208 -30.80 26.05 0.79
N PRO A 209 -29.82 26.91 1.14
CA PRO A 209 -29.23 26.95 2.48
C PRO A 209 -30.27 26.99 3.60
N GLY A 210 -30.10 26.13 4.60
CA GLY A 210 -31.00 26.01 5.76
C GLY A 210 -32.31 25.28 5.48
N ASN A 211 -32.60 24.89 4.24
CA ASN A 211 -33.85 24.20 3.87
C ASN A 211 -33.59 22.73 3.49
N SER A 212 -33.76 21.81 4.44
CA SER A 212 -33.58 20.37 4.21
C SER A 212 -34.55 19.77 3.18
N ALA A 213 -35.74 20.38 2.97
CA ALA A 213 -36.70 19.93 1.98
C ALA A 213 -36.28 20.26 0.53
N SER A 214 -35.29 21.11 0.32
CA SER A 214 -34.77 21.45 -1.01
C SER A 214 -33.89 20.36 -1.64
N GLY A 215 -33.51 19.33 -0.88
CA GLY A 215 -32.60 18.28 -1.32
C GLY A 215 -31.12 18.59 -1.00
N LEU A 216 -30.26 17.62 -1.26
CA LEU A 216 -28.83 17.69 -0.98
C LEU A 216 -28.06 18.26 -2.19
N LEU A 217 -26.96 18.96 -1.91
CA LEU A 217 -25.98 19.33 -2.92
C LEU A 217 -25.35 18.07 -3.55
N PRO A 218 -24.86 18.17 -4.79
CA PRO A 218 -24.10 17.10 -5.43
C PRO A 218 -22.96 16.57 -4.55
N PHE A 219 -22.67 15.27 -4.65
CA PHE A 219 -21.62 14.55 -3.92
C PHE A 219 -21.84 14.40 -2.41
N ILE A 220 -23.07 14.65 -1.94
CA ILE A 220 -23.50 14.33 -0.57
C ILE A 220 -24.47 13.15 -0.67
N GLN A 221 -24.20 12.07 0.04
CA GLN A 221 -25.05 10.89 0.08
C GLN A 221 -26.21 11.09 1.08
N PRO A 222 -27.37 10.49 0.81
CA PRO A 222 -28.49 10.53 1.74
C PRO A 222 -28.20 9.71 3.01
N GLY A 223 -28.84 10.09 4.11
CA GLY A 223 -28.69 9.45 5.42
C GLY A 223 -27.75 10.20 6.37
N ASP A 224 -27.56 9.64 7.54
CA ASP A 224 -26.80 10.20 8.67
C ASP A 224 -25.40 9.60 8.84
N GLY A 225 -25.02 8.69 7.96
CA GLY A 225 -23.74 7.99 8.01
C GLY A 225 -23.85 6.56 8.54
N GLY A 226 -24.93 6.20 9.21
CA GLY A 226 -25.18 4.87 9.77
C GLY A 226 -24.73 4.71 11.22
N THR A 227 -24.95 3.52 11.78
CA THR A 227 -24.62 3.21 13.19
C THR A 227 -23.12 2.93 13.35
N PRO A 228 -22.42 3.62 14.24
CA PRO A 228 -21.01 3.35 14.53
C PRO A 228 -20.74 1.86 14.84
N GLY A 229 -19.70 1.30 14.25
CA GLY A 229 -19.33 -0.11 14.38
C GLY A 229 -20.12 -1.08 13.51
N ALA A 230 -21.20 -0.65 12.84
CA ALA A 230 -21.94 -1.51 11.90
C ALA A 230 -21.16 -1.71 10.61
N GLY A 231 -21.21 -2.93 10.05
CA GLY A 231 -20.70 -3.20 8.71
C GLY A 231 -21.61 -2.67 7.62
N ASP A 232 -21.07 -2.40 6.44
CA ASP A 232 -21.80 -2.00 5.26
C ASP A 232 -21.10 -2.42 3.95
N ARG A 233 -21.74 -2.13 2.80
CA ARG A 233 -21.18 -2.43 1.47
C ARG A 233 -20.43 -1.25 0.86
N ARG A 234 -20.11 -0.23 1.65
CA ARG A 234 -19.37 0.93 1.19
C ARG A 234 -17.88 0.64 1.18
N ILE A 235 -17.23 1.01 0.09
CA ILE A 235 -15.77 0.95 -0.05
C ILE A 235 -15.19 2.36 0.02
N GLN A 236 -13.93 2.46 0.36
CA GLN A 236 -13.20 3.73 0.41
C GLN A 236 -13.12 4.41 -0.96
N ALA A 237 -13.07 5.73 -0.98
CA ALA A 237 -13.07 6.54 -2.20
C ALA A 237 -11.89 6.20 -3.12
N PHE A 238 -12.16 6.28 -4.44
CA PHE A 238 -11.13 6.23 -5.48
C PHE A 238 -10.74 7.64 -5.92
N ASN A 239 -9.56 7.75 -6.51
CA ASN A 239 -9.14 8.94 -7.22
C ASN A 239 -8.24 8.60 -8.44
N TYR A 240 -7.68 9.62 -9.06
CA TYR A 240 -6.50 9.52 -9.91
C TYR A 240 -5.32 10.19 -9.23
N ARG A 241 -4.15 9.56 -9.28
CA ARG A 241 -2.89 10.22 -8.95
C ARG A 241 -2.53 11.13 -10.12
N LEU A 242 -2.11 12.37 -9.82
CA LEU A 242 -1.82 13.36 -10.86
C LEU A 242 -0.31 13.59 -10.93
N CYS A 243 0.26 13.36 -12.13
CA CYS A 243 1.64 13.72 -12.41
C CYS A 243 1.68 15.10 -13.08
N PHE A 244 1.91 16.14 -12.29
CA PHE A 244 1.93 17.52 -12.74
C PHE A 244 3.33 18.12 -12.65
N THR A 245 3.55 19.20 -13.43
CA THR A 245 4.82 19.93 -13.45
C THR A 245 4.59 21.44 -13.60
N GLN A 246 5.56 22.21 -13.13
CA GLN A 246 5.65 23.64 -13.38
C GLN A 246 6.58 23.97 -14.58
N ASN A 247 7.31 22.97 -15.09
CA ASN A 247 8.21 23.17 -16.22
C ASN A 247 7.41 23.55 -17.48
N PRO A 248 7.53 24.79 -18.02
CA PRO A 248 6.71 25.26 -19.13
C PRO A 248 6.90 24.48 -20.41
N THR A 249 8.03 23.78 -20.60
CA THR A 249 8.30 22.97 -21.80
C THR A 249 7.62 21.61 -21.73
N ASN A 250 7.34 21.11 -20.53
CA ASN A 250 6.69 19.81 -20.27
C ASN A 250 5.22 19.94 -19.81
N ARG A 251 4.80 21.13 -19.40
CA ARG A 251 3.46 21.37 -18.89
C ARG A 251 2.42 21.47 -20.00
N LEU A 252 1.34 20.72 -19.88
CA LEU A 252 0.12 20.90 -20.65
C LEU A 252 -0.81 21.90 -19.95
N PRO A 253 -1.60 22.70 -20.71
CA PRO A 253 -2.61 23.57 -20.13
C PRO A 253 -3.76 22.77 -19.52
N HIS A 254 -4.39 23.32 -18.48
CA HIS A 254 -5.68 22.79 -18.03
C HIS A 254 -6.76 23.07 -19.08
N VAL A 255 -7.62 22.11 -19.32
CA VAL A 255 -8.71 22.19 -20.29
C VAL A 255 -10.04 22.02 -19.55
N GLN A 256 -11.04 22.83 -19.94
CA GLN A 256 -12.38 22.64 -19.41
C GLN A 256 -12.94 21.29 -19.85
N PRO A 257 -13.43 20.45 -18.90
CA PRO A 257 -14.12 19.23 -19.28
C PRO A 257 -15.36 19.51 -20.13
N PRO A 258 -15.68 18.67 -21.14
CA PRO A 258 -16.79 18.92 -22.05
C PRO A 258 -18.14 19.18 -21.34
N ASP A 259 -18.42 18.41 -20.30
CA ASP A 259 -19.68 18.45 -19.53
C ASP A 259 -19.53 19.19 -18.20
N PHE A 260 -18.64 20.20 -18.16
CA PHE A 260 -18.41 20.98 -16.94
C PHE A 260 -19.65 21.80 -16.56
N ASP A 261 -20.18 21.50 -15.38
CA ASP A 261 -21.25 22.25 -14.74
C ASP A 261 -20.75 22.79 -13.38
N PRO A 262 -20.62 24.11 -13.20
CA PRO A 262 -20.17 24.68 -11.95
C PRO A 262 -21.12 24.40 -10.76
N ALA A 263 -22.39 24.11 -11.02
CA ALA A 263 -23.35 23.78 -9.97
C ALA A 263 -23.00 22.46 -9.27
N ARG A 264 -22.34 21.53 -9.95
CA ARG A 264 -21.80 20.28 -9.34
C ARG A 264 -20.77 20.56 -8.25
N TYR A 265 -20.10 21.72 -8.28
CA TYR A 265 -19.07 22.14 -7.33
C TYR A 265 -19.55 23.19 -6.31
N GLU A 266 -20.88 23.37 -6.16
CA GLU A 266 -21.45 24.31 -5.19
C GLU A 266 -21.00 24.01 -3.75
N LEU A 267 -20.86 22.72 -3.38
CA LEU A 267 -20.30 22.32 -2.08
C LEU A 267 -18.87 22.84 -1.89
N LEU A 268 -18.02 22.73 -2.91
CA LEU A 268 -16.66 23.28 -2.89
C LEU A 268 -16.71 24.82 -2.77
N GLY A 269 -17.60 25.45 -3.50
CA GLY A 269 -17.78 26.90 -3.43
C GLY A 269 -18.16 27.37 -2.02
N ARG A 270 -19.10 26.69 -1.36
CA ARG A 270 -19.50 27.00 0.02
C ARG A 270 -18.35 26.76 1.01
N LEU A 271 -17.57 25.74 0.81
CA LEU A 271 -16.38 25.48 1.61
C LEU A 271 -15.35 26.63 1.47
N LEU A 272 -15.10 27.10 0.24
CA LEU A 272 -14.21 28.24 -0.02
C LEU A 272 -14.69 29.51 0.69
N ASP A 273 -16.00 29.80 0.66
CA ASP A 273 -16.57 30.96 1.34
C ASP A 273 -16.48 30.83 2.86
N ALA A 274 -16.76 29.63 3.42
CA ALA A 274 -16.65 29.38 4.85
C ALA A 274 -15.20 29.50 5.33
N TRP A 275 -14.23 28.98 4.57
CA TRP A 275 -12.81 29.16 4.88
C TRP A 275 -12.36 30.61 4.78
N ARG A 276 -12.85 31.37 3.79
CA ARG A 276 -12.59 32.81 3.69
C ARG A 276 -13.16 33.58 4.89
N ALA A 277 -14.39 33.25 5.31
CA ALA A 277 -15.02 33.88 6.48
C ALA A 277 -14.26 33.52 7.78
N ALA A 278 -13.65 32.34 7.86
CA ALA A 278 -12.78 31.93 8.97
C ALA A 278 -11.36 32.50 8.89
N GLY A 279 -11.02 33.29 7.86
CA GLY A 279 -9.67 33.85 7.67
C GLY A 279 -8.61 32.81 7.29
N LYS A 280 -9.00 31.64 6.79
CA LYS A 280 -8.06 30.57 6.43
C LYS A 280 -7.30 30.93 5.15
N LYS A 281 -5.97 30.85 5.20
CA LYS A 281 -5.11 30.97 4.03
C LYS A 281 -5.16 29.67 3.22
N LEU A 282 -5.59 29.76 1.96
CA LEU A 282 -5.69 28.61 1.05
C LEU A 282 -4.49 28.56 0.10
N THR A 283 -3.96 27.36 -0.09
CA THR A 283 -2.91 27.01 -1.03
C THR A 283 -3.30 25.71 -1.74
N LEU A 284 -2.53 25.25 -2.71
CA LEU A 284 -2.76 23.95 -3.35
C LEU A 284 -2.74 22.79 -2.35
N HIS A 285 -1.94 22.90 -1.28
CA HIS A 285 -1.93 21.90 -0.20
C HIS A 285 -3.25 21.81 0.57
N SER A 286 -4.19 22.75 0.41
CA SER A 286 -5.55 22.63 0.98
C SER A 286 -6.38 21.55 0.26
N PHE A 287 -5.98 21.12 -0.94
CA PHE A 287 -6.69 20.19 -1.81
C PHE A 287 -5.85 18.99 -2.26
N PHE A 288 -4.53 19.15 -2.28
CA PHE A 288 -3.58 18.13 -2.78
C PHE A 288 -2.44 17.92 -1.81
N ASN A 289 -2.12 16.65 -1.55
CA ASN A 289 -0.82 16.28 -1.04
C ASN A 289 0.15 16.21 -2.23
N ILE A 290 1.21 17.03 -2.21
CA ILE A 290 2.12 17.23 -3.34
C ILE A 290 3.49 16.68 -2.94
N THR A 291 3.93 15.61 -3.60
CA THR A 291 5.23 15.02 -3.41
C THR A 291 6.09 15.21 -4.65
N ALA A 292 7.31 15.71 -4.47
CA ALA A 292 8.24 15.93 -5.58
C ALA A 292 8.72 14.59 -6.17
N LEU A 293 8.80 14.55 -7.50
CA LEU A 293 9.38 13.46 -8.28
C LEU A 293 10.58 13.98 -9.09
N PRO A 294 11.38 13.09 -9.70
CA PRO A 294 12.47 13.49 -10.59
C PRO A 294 12.00 14.42 -11.72
N ASN A 295 12.96 15.18 -12.25
CA ASN A 295 12.78 16.06 -13.41
C ASN A 295 11.70 17.14 -13.25
N GLY A 296 11.46 17.60 -12.01
CA GLY A 296 10.50 18.65 -11.70
C GLY A 296 9.04 18.26 -11.88
N LYS A 297 8.76 16.97 -11.81
CA LYS A 297 7.41 16.41 -11.74
C LYS A 297 6.94 16.25 -10.29
N THR A 298 5.68 15.91 -10.12
CA THR A 298 5.09 15.63 -8.80
C THR A 298 4.14 14.44 -8.88
N ASP A 299 3.96 13.81 -7.74
CA ASP A 299 2.81 12.96 -7.45
C ASP A 299 1.85 13.77 -6.58
N MET A 300 0.66 14.08 -7.11
CA MET A 300 -0.37 14.79 -6.37
C MET A 300 -1.49 13.83 -6.00
N ASN A 301 -1.75 13.71 -4.70
CA ASN A 301 -2.80 12.91 -4.10
C ASN A 301 -3.86 13.82 -3.45
N ASN A 302 -4.92 13.22 -2.90
CA ASN A 302 -5.97 13.91 -2.17
C ASN A 302 -5.45 14.58 -0.89
N ASN A 303 -6.02 15.74 -0.55
CA ASN A 303 -5.90 16.35 0.76
C ASN A 303 -7.13 17.19 1.09
N GLY A 304 -7.48 17.30 2.38
CA GLY A 304 -8.61 18.10 2.86
C GLY A 304 -9.99 17.47 2.65
N PRO A 305 -11.05 18.18 3.03
CA PRO A 305 -12.43 17.67 3.05
C PRO A 305 -13.07 17.51 1.66
N PHE A 306 -12.65 18.34 0.70
CA PHE A 306 -13.02 18.27 -0.70
C PHE A 306 -11.75 18.20 -1.53
N SER A 307 -11.49 17.08 -2.18
CA SER A 307 -10.21 16.75 -2.81
C SER A 307 -10.40 15.91 -4.06
N THR A 308 -9.33 15.29 -4.56
CA THR A 308 -9.39 14.35 -5.68
C THR A 308 -10.14 13.04 -5.35
N ASP A 309 -10.37 12.72 -4.08
CA ASP A 309 -11.21 11.58 -3.68
C ASP A 309 -12.68 11.85 -4.01
N PHE A 310 -13.25 11.04 -4.91
CA PHE A 310 -14.66 11.12 -5.30
C PHE A 310 -15.53 10.31 -4.33
N ILE A 311 -15.65 10.81 -3.10
CA ILE A 311 -16.22 10.12 -1.95
C ILE A 311 -17.66 9.67 -2.23
N GLY A 312 -17.92 8.36 -1.99
CA GLY A 312 -19.25 7.75 -2.10
C GLY A 312 -19.71 7.42 -3.52
N MET A 313 -18.86 7.63 -4.53
CA MET A 313 -19.26 7.48 -5.94
C MET A 313 -18.80 6.18 -6.59
N ASN A 314 -18.16 5.28 -5.83
CA ASN A 314 -17.58 4.03 -6.33
C ASN A 314 -18.10 2.75 -5.64
N TRP A 315 -19.16 2.82 -4.83
CA TRP A 315 -19.67 1.68 -4.04
C TRP A 315 -20.07 0.46 -4.88
N THR A 316 -20.55 0.69 -6.11
CA THR A 316 -20.96 -0.38 -7.01
C THR A 316 -19.80 -0.99 -7.80
N TYR A 317 -18.61 -0.38 -7.78
CA TYR A 317 -17.46 -0.80 -8.58
C TYR A 317 -17.12 -2.30 -8.45
N PRO A 318 -17.12 -2.90 -7.24
CA PRO A 318 -16.80 -4.32 -7.09
C PRO A 318 -17.75 -5.26 -7.84
N THR A 319 -19.00 -4.85 -8.06
CA THR A 319 -20.03 -5.68 -8.70
C THR A 319 -20.39 -5.24 -10.12
N ASN A 320 -19.84 -4.12 -10.58
CA ASN A 320 -20.08 -3.61 -11.93
C ASN A 320 -19.41 -4.50 -12.98
N ASP A 321 -20.04 -4.57 -14.16
CA ASP A 321 -19.39 -5.05 -15.38
C ASP A 321 -18.37 -4.03 -15.93
N TYR A 322 -17.67 -4.41 -16.98
CA TYR A 322 -16.61 -3.56 -17.55
C TYR A 322 -17.16 -2.21 -18.08
N ALA A 323 -18.32 -2.20 -18.72
CA ALA A 323 -18.93 -0.97 -19.26
C ALA A 323 -19.32 0.00 -18.15
N ALA A 324 -19.88 -0.52 -17.05
CA ALA A 324 -20.23 0.28 -15.88
C ALA A 324 -18.98 0.81 -15.14
N ARG A 325 -17.90 0.02 -15.05
CA ARG A 325 -16.61 0.46 -14.49
C ARG A 325 -15.97 1.55 -15.35
N GLU A 326 -15.94 1.40 -16.67
CA GLU A 326 -15.45 2.43 -17.59
C GLU A 326 -16.23 3.75 -17.49
N LYS A 327 -17.56 3.66 -17.29
CA LYS A 327 -18.38 4.86 -17.06
C LYS A 327 -17.98 5.54 -15.74
N LEU A 328 -17.81 4.76 -14.68
CA LEU A 328 -17.42 5.25 -13.37
C LEU A 328 -16.01 5.85 -13.42
N ASP A 329 -15.10 5.23 -14.15
CA ASP A 329 -13.74 5.70 -14.40
C ASP A 329 -13.73 7.09 -15.08
N ARG A 330 -14.50 7.26 -16.17
CA ARG A 330 -14.68 8.56 -16.80
C ARG A 330 -15.24 9.60 -15.85
N GLN A 331 -16.25 9.25 -15.04
CA GLN A 331 -16.85 10.15 -14.07
C GLN A 331 -15.86 10.64 -13.00
N HIS A 332 -14.93 9.78 -12.54
CA HIS A 332 -13.87 10.16 -11.62
C HIS A 332 -12.89 11.14 -12.27
N ARG A 333 -12.49 10.88 -13.51
CA ARG A 333 -11.61 11.79 -14.26
C ARG A 333 -12.26 13.15 -14.50
N GLU A 334 -13.50 13.17 -14.96
CA GLU A 334 -14.29 14.41 -15.16
C GLU A 334 -14.48 15.19 -13.85
N TYR A 335 -14.73 14.50 -12.75
CA TYR A 335 -14.84 15.10 -11.43
C TYR A 335 -13.55 15.84 -11.04
N ILE A 336 -12.40 15.20 -11.16
CA ILE A 336 -11.11 15.80 -10.80
C ILE A 336 -10.77 16.98 -11.72
N GLN A 337 -10.91 16.79 -13.04
CA GLN A 337 -10.68 17.85 -14.02
C GLN A 337 -11.62 19.04 -13.78
N GLY A 338 -12.88 18.78 -13.48
CA GLY A 338 -13.86 19.83 -13.18
C GLY A 338 -13.60 20.53 -11.85
N MET A 339 -13.10 19.81 -10.81
CA MET A 339 -12.66 20.43 -9.56
C MET A 339 -11.49 21.41 -9.82
N ILE A 340 -10.49 20.98 -10.57
CA ILE A 340 -9.35 21.84 -10.94
C ILE A 340 -9.83 23.05 -11.73
N TRP A 341 -10.71 22.84 -12.72
CA TRP A 341 -11.27 23.92 -13.54
C TRP A 341 -12.10 24.89 -12.72
N TYR A 342 -12.90 24.39 -11.76
CA TYR A 342 -13.64 25.23 -10.82
C TYR A 342 -12.71 26.10 -9.96
N LEU A 343 -11.65 25.51 -9.40
CA LEU A 343 -10.66 26.24 -8.62
C LEU A 343 -9.94 27.32 -9.45
N LEU A 344 -9.70 27.09 -10.74
CA LEU A 344 -9.05 28.05 -11.66
C LEU A 344 -9.96 29.21 -12.05
N THR A 345 -11.27 28.98 -12.18
CA THR A 345 -12.18 29.94 -12.83
C THR A 345 -13.18 30.58 -11.89
N SER A 346 -13.49 29.96 -10.76
CA SER A 346 -14.47 30.48 -9.80
C SER A 346 -13.97 31.71 -9.08
N PRO A 347 -14.77 32.81 -9.03
CA PRO A 347 -14.44 34.01 -8.25
C PRO A 347 -14.42 33.74 -6.73
N ARG A 348 -14.96 32.60 -6.27
CA ARG A 348 -14.92 32.17 -4.85
C ARG A 348 -13.53 31.67 -4.44
N ALA A 349 -12.72 31.19 -5.39
CA ALA A 349 -11.32 30.83 -5.13
C ALA A 349 -10.46 32.10 -5.03
N PRO A 350 -9.58 32.19 -4.01
CA PRO A 350 -8.66 33.34 -3.90
C PRO A 350 -7.77 33.47 -5.14
N GLU A 351 -7.46 34.70 -5.54
CA GLU A 351 -6.58 34.97 -6.70
C GLU A 351 -5.23 34.25 -6.55
N THR A 352 -4.65 34.32 -5.35
CA THR A 352 -3.36 33.68 -5.05
C THR A 352 -3.38 32.16 -5.31
N LEU A 353 -4.49 31.48 -4.99
CA LEU A 353 -4.66 30.05 -5.27
C LEU A 353 -4.82 29.79 -6.78
N ARG A 354 -5.59 30.63 -7.47
CA ARG A 354 -5.75 30.54 -8.93
C ARG A 354 -4.43 30.74 -9.67
N ASP A 355 -3.64 31.76 -9.25
CA ASP A 355 -2.33 32.05 -9.84
C ASP A 355 -1.34 30.91 -9.58
N GLU A 356 -1.31 30.37 -8.36
CA GLU A 356 -0.50 29.19 -8.04
C GLU A 356 -0.88 28.01 -8.94
N LEU A 357 -2.18 27.67 -9.06
CA LEU A 357 -2.66 26.55 -9.85
C LEU A 357 -2.37 26.73 -11.36
N ARG A 358 -2.40 27.97 -11.90
CA ARG A 358 -2.02 28.25 -13.29
C ARG A 358 -0.57 27.92 -13.61
N THR A 359 0.31 27.89 -12.60
CA THR A 359 1.71 27.49 -12.80
C THR A 359 1.90 26.00 -12.95
N TRP A 360 0.93 25.17 -12.56
CA TRP A 360 0.93 23.72 -12.64
C TRP A 360 0.14 23.21 -13.86
N GLY A 361 0.43 21.99 -14.29
CA GLY A 361 -0.37 21.27 -15.28
C GLY A 361 0.14 19.87 -15.52
N PRO A 362 -0.67 19.03 -16.20
CA PRO A 362 -0.28 17.66 -16.54
C PRO A 362 1.04 17.62 -17.32
N CYS A 363 1.85 16.58 -17.07
CA CYS A 363 3.10 16.37 -17.79
C CYS A 363 2.82 15.89 -19.22
N ARG A 364 3.45 16.53 -20.22
CA ARG A 364 3.29 16.19 -21.64
C ARG A 364 3.87 14.82 -22.01
N ASP A 365 4.92 14.42 -21.30
CA ASP A 365 5.66 13.17 -21.50
C ASP A 365 5.11 11.99 -20.70
N GLU A 366 4.04 12.22 -19.91
CA GLU A 366 3.31 11.15 -19.23
C GLU A 366 1.94 10.97 -19.88
N TRP A 367 1.62 9.74 -20.27
CA TRP A 367 0.33 9.32 -20.86
C TRP A 367 -0.23 10.28 -21.93
N PRO A 368 0.50 10.51 -23.03
CA PRO A 368 0.10 11.46 -24.07
C PRO A 368 -1.27 11.13 -24.70
N GLU A 369 -1.65 9.86 -24.72
CA GLU A 369 -2.94 9.37 -25.25
C GLU A 369 -4.15 9.81 -24.41
N THR A 370 -3.93 10.18 -23.14
CA THR A 370 -4.97 10.64 -22.21
C THR A 370 -4.81 12.10 -21.79
N GLY A 371 -3.94 12.85 -22.50
CA GLY A 371 -3.68 14.26 -22.23
C GLY A 371 -2.94 14.52 -20.91
N GLY A 372 -2.05 13.60 -20.51
CA GLY A 372 -1.23 13.71 -19.30
C GLY A 372 -1.95 13.27 -18.01
N TYR A 373 -3.10 12.61 -18.13
CA TYR A 373 -3.79 11.98 -17.00
C TYR A 373 -3.57 10.46 -17.02
N SER A 374 -3.40 9.87 -15.84
CA SER A 374 -3.19 8.43 -15.72
C SER A 374 -4.28 7.62 -16.44
N PRO A 375 -3.93 6.52 -17.15
CA PRO A 375 -4.90 5.55 -17.64
C PRO A 375 -5.50 4.69 -16.53
N GLN A 376 -4.85 4.63 -15.34
CA GLN A 376 -5.22 3.78 -14.22
C GLN A 376 -5.93 4.56 -13.13
N ILE A 377 -7.20 4.23 -12.87
CA ILE A 377 -7.89 4.71 -11.66
C ILE A 377 -7.30 4.04 -10.42
N TYR A 378 -7.17 4.78 -9.31
CA TYR A 378 -6.72 4.22 -8.04
C TYR A 378 -7.81 3.39 -7.39
N VAL A 379 -7.86 2.10 -7.73
CA VAL A 379 -8.70 1.11 -7.06
C VAL A 379 -8.07 0.78 -5.71
N ARG A 380 -8.48 1.49 -4.66
CA ARG A 380 -7.96 1.25 -3.31
C ARG A 380 -8.49 -0.02 -2.68
N GLU A 381 -9.70 -0.42 -3.07
CA GLU A 381 -10.36 -1.62 -2.58
C GLU A 381 -11.48 -2.04 -3.55
N ALA A 382 -11.61 -3.35 -3.79
CA ALA A 382 -12.73 -3.90 -4.52
C ALA A 382 -13.21 -5.19 -3.82
N ARG A 383 -13.25 -6.35 -4.50
CA ARG A 383 -13.49 -7.63 -3.84
C ARG A 383 -12.28 -8.04 -3.03
N ARG A 384 -12.51 -8.77 -1.95
CA ARG A 384 -11.49 -9.40 -1.12
C ARG A 384 -11.86 -10.86 -0.92
N LEU A 385 -10.89 -11.75 -1.12
CA LEU A 385 -11.05 -13.20 -0.99
C LEU A 385 -11.56 -13.59 0.41
N LEU A 386 -12.43 -14.59 0.51
CA LEU A 386 -12.74 -15.32 1.74
C LEU A 386 -12.01 -16.67 1.71
N GLY A 387 -10.69 -16.62 1.89
CA GLY A 387 -9.77 -17.74 1.69
C GLY A 387 -9.50 -18.57 2.93
N GLU A 388 -8.38 -19.33 2.86
CA GLU A 388 -7.93 -20.25 3.92
C GLU A 388 -7.43 -19.52 5.19
N TYR A 389 -7.04 -18.24 5.09
CA TYR A 389 -6.62 -17.41 6.22
C TYR A 389 -7.10 -15.97 5.99
N MET A 390 -7.77 -15.39 6.98
CA MET A 390 -8.19 -13.99 6.95
C MET A 390 -7.18 -13.13 7.70
N MET A 391 -6.48 -12.24 6.98
CA MET A 391 -5.68 -11.19 7.59
C MET A 391 -6.60 -10.17 8.26
N THR A 392 -6.28 -9.76 9.48
CA THR A 392 -7.12 -8.84 10.27
C THR A 392 -6.28 -7.75 10.94
N GLN A 393 -6.95 -6.81 11.61
CA GLN A 393 -6.29 -5.78 12.43
C GLN A 393 -5.28 -6.38 13.43
N ALA A 394 -5.58 -7.55 14.00
CA ALA A 394 -4.69 -8.22 14.96
C ALA A 394 -3.34 -8.66 14.34
N ASP A 395 -3.33 -9.04 13.05
CA ASP A 395 -2.08 -9.33 12.34
C ASP A 395 -1.26 -8.05 12.12
N CYS A 396 -1.92 -6.97 11.69
CA CYS A 396 -1.27 -5.67 11.47
C CYS A 396 -0.72 -5.07 12.76
N ALA A 397 -1.43 -5.25 13.88
CA ALA A 397 -0.99 -4.80 15.22
C ALA A 397 0.13 -5.69 15.80
N GLY A 398 0.36 -6.89 15.22
CA GLY A 398 1.33 -7.86 15.73
C GLY A 398 0.84 -8.69 16.92
N ASP A 399 -0.46 -8.62 17.23
CA ASP A 399 -1.11 -9.44 18.26
C ASP A 399 -1.30 -10.88 17.81
N ARG A 400 -1.36 -11.08 16.49
CA ARG A 400 -1.37 -12.39 15.83
C ARG A 400 -0.26 -12.43 14.77
N VAL A 401 0.48 -13.52 14.70
CA VAL A 401 1.58 -13.70 13.76
C VAL A 401 1.28 -14.88 12.84
N ALA A 402 1.18 -14.63 11.54
CA ALA A 402 0.98 -15.69 10.56
C ALA A 402 2.22 -16.61 10.49
N PRO A 403 2.05 -17.94 10.61
CA PRO A 403 3.18 -18.89 10.62
C PRO A 403 3.74 -19.19 9.23
N ASP A 404 2.99 -18.87 8.19
CA ASP A 404 3.25 -19.18 6.79
C ASP A 404 3.43 -17.91 5.96
N SER A 405 4.42 -17.10 6.30
CA SER A 405 4.68 -15.79 5.69
C SER A 405 5.10 -15.87 4.22
N LEU A 406 4.48 -15.07 3.35
CA LEU A 406 4.98 -14.80 2.00
C LEU A 406 5.90 -13.57 1.94
N CYS A 407 5.56 -12.56 2.72
CA CYS A 407 6.25 -11.27 2.75
C CYS A 407 5.82 -10.48 3.99
N LEU A 408 6.30 -9.24 4.09
CA LEU A 408 6.02 -8.35 5.20
C LEU A 408 5.16 -7.16 4.74
N GLY A 409 4.08 -6.87 5.49
CA GLY A 409 3.38 -5.59 5.46
C GLY A 409 3.98 -4.63 6.49
N SER A 410 3.94 -3.32 6.25
CA SER A 410 4.49 -2.33 7.19
C SER A 410 3.89 -0.94 7.06
N TYR A 411 2.91 -0.74 6.18
CA TYR A 411 2.22 0.53 6.02
C TYR A 411 1.12 0.69 7.08
N ASN A 412 0.72 1.92 7.34
CA ASN A 412 -0.41 2.21 8.24
C ASN A 412 -1.67 1.46 7.80
N MET A 413 -2.52 1.09 8.76
CA MET A 413 -3.91 0.75 8.46
C MET A 413 -4.59 2.03 7.98
N ASP A 414 -4.75 2.14 6.65
CA ASP A 414 -5.16 3.34 5.94
C ASP A 414 -6.40 3.08 5.08
N SER A 415 -7.51 3.66 5.47
CA SER A 415 -8.75 3.69 4.71
C SER A 415 -9.15 5.13 4.43
N HIS A 416 -9.49 5.44 3.19
CA HIS A 416 -10.03 6.74 2.81
C HIS A 416 -11.53 6.83 3.14
N ASN A 417 -12.06 8.06 3.15
CA ASN A 417 -13.48 8.28 3.41
C ASN A 417 -14.37 7.44 2.50
N CYS A 418 -15.37 6.77 3.09
CA CYS A 418 -16.32 5.92 2.36
C CYS A 418 -17.57 6.66 1.95
N GLN A 419 -17.95 7.71 2.68
CA GLN A 419 -19.16 8.50 2.41
C GLN A 419 -19.02 9.96 2.86
N ARG A 420 -19.86 10.82 2.28
CA ARG A 420 -20.05 12.21 2.69
C ARG A 420 -21.53 12.41 2.99
N VAL A 421 -21.86 12.77 4.20
CA VAL A 421 -23.24 12.77 4.72
C VAL A 421 -23.55 14.05 5.47
N VAL A 422 -24.81 14.18 5.90
CA VAL A 422 -25.26 15.26 6.77
C VAL A 422 -25.29 14.77 8.22
N GLN A 423 -24.52 15.40 9.09
CA GLN A 423 -24.58 15.17 10.52
C GLN A 423 -24.76 16.50 11.25
N HIS A 424 -25.74 16.56 12.14
CA HIS A 424 -26.07 17.81 12.90
C HIS A 424 -26.29 19.03 11.99
N GLY A 425 -26.88 18.84 10.81
CA GLY A 425 -27.19 19.91 9.85
C GLY A 425 -26.02 20.43 9.02
N VAL A 426 -24.85 19.82 9.11
CA VAL A 426 -23.64 20.20 8.33
C VAL A 426 -23.05 18.99 7.60
N VAL A 427 -22.26 19.28 6.57
CA VAL A 427 -21.56 18.24 5.79
C VAL A 427 -20.45 17.61 6.62
N ARG A 428 -20.36 16.27 6.59
CA ARG A 428 -19.28 15.48 7.19
C ARG A 428 -18.81 14.38 6.25
N ASN A 429 -17.52 14.12 6.24
CA ASN A 429 -16.93 12.92 5.65
C ASN A 429 -16.84 11.82 6.70
N GLU A 430 -17.01 10.56 6.31
CA GLU A 430 -16.97 9.41 7.21
C GLU A 430 -16.21 8.25 6.57
N GLY A 431 -15.41 7.53 7.39
CA GLY A 431 -14.75 6.28 7.03
C GLY A 431 -13.24 6.33 6.95
N ASP A 432 -12.60 7.51 7.07
CA ASP A 432 -11.14 7.62 7.07
C ASP A 432 -10.54 6.99 8.34
N VAL A 433 -9.54 6.13 8.14
CA VAL A 433 -8.74 5.47 9.20
C VAL A 433 -7.27 5.64 8.85
N GLN A 434 -6.47 6.16 9.76
CA GLN A 434 -5.02 6.29 9.62
C GLN A 434 -4.38 5.91 10.95
N VAL A 435 -4.06 4.61 11.10
CA VAL A 435 -3.50 4.06 12.34
C VAL A 435 -2.18 3.36 12.02
N HIS A 436 -1.13 3.78 12.72
CA HIS A 436 0.21 3.25 12.56
C HIS A 436 0.29 1.77 12.97
N VAL A 437 1.02 0.96 12.19
CA VAL A 437 1.39 -0.40 12.58
C VAL A 437 2.70 -0.37 13.36
N PRO A 438 2.79 -1.04 14.52
CA PRO A 438 3.94 -0.90 15.42
C PRO A 438 5.25 -1.44 14.83
N ARG A 439 5.16 -2.39 13.92
CA ARG A 439 6.32 -3.02 13.23
C ARG A 439 5.87 -3.74 11.96
N PRO A 440 6.77 -4.06 11.04
CA PRO A 440 6.48 -4.97 9.95
C PRO A 440 5.93 -6.31 10.44
N TYR A 441 4.86 -6.78 9.78
CA TYR A 441 4.14 -8.00 10.14
C TYR A 441 4.08 -8.97 8.96
N PRO A 442 4.08 -10.29 9.19
CA PRO A 442 4.01 -11.29 8.13
C PRO A 442 2.63 -11.37 7.50
N ILE A 443 2.57 -11.48 6.17
CA ILE A 443 1.35 -11.75 5.41
C ILE A 443 1.34 -13.23 5.04
N ALA A 444 0.28 -13.94 5.43
CA ALA A 444 0.16 -15.39 5.30
C ALA A 444 0.10 -15.84 3.84
N TYR A 445 0.75 -16.95 3.50
CA TYR A 445 0.54 -17.67 2.23
C TYR A 445 -0.92 -18.03 2.02
N ARG A 446 -1.57 -18.58 3.06
CA ARG A 446 -2.99 -18.95 3.01
C ARG A 446 -3.94 -17.78 2.79
N ALA A 447 -3.47 -16.52 2.95
CA ALA A 447 -4.29 -15.35 2.65
C ALA A 447 -4.50 -15.13 1.13
N ILE A 448 -3.65 -15.73 0.29
CA ILE A 448 -3.83 -15.66 -1.17
C ILE A 448 -4.46 -16.93 -1.76
N LEU A 449 -4.86 -17.88 -0.92
CA LEU A 449 -5.44 -19.16 -1.32
C LEU A 449 -6.96 -19.18 -1.16
N PRO A 450 -7.73 -19.48 -2.23
CA PRO A 450 -9.12 -19.91 -2.09
C PRO A 450 -9.24 -21.13 -1.18
N ARG A 451 -10.41 -21.35 -0.61
CA ARG A 451 -10.69 -22.63 0.02
C ARG A 451 -10.55 -23.75 -1.01
N ARG A 452 -9.85 -24.83 -0.66
CA ARG A 452 -9.60 -25.93 -1.58
C ARG A 452 -10.87 -26.51 -2.19
N SER A 453 -11.96 -26.56 -1.42
CA SER A 453 -13.28 -27.00 -1.89
C SER A 453 -13.88 -26.10 -2.98
N GLU A 454 -13.39 -24.88 -3.13
CA GLU A 454 -13.86 -23.92 -4.13
C GLU A 454 -12.95 -23.89 -5.36
N CYS A 455 -11.61 -23.76 -5.16
CA CYS A 455 -10.66 -23.78 -6.26
C CYS A 455 -9.27 -24.24 -5.81
N GLU A 456 -8.69 -25.23 -6.49
CA GLU A 456 -7.43 -25.85 -6.08
C GLU A 456 -6.20 -25.39 -6.87
N ASN A 457 -6.35 -24.61 -7.94
CA ASN A 457 -5.28 -24.16 -8.81
C ASN A 457 -5.32 -22.64 -9.11
N LEU A 458 -5.89 -21.84 -8.19
CA LEU A 458 -5.95 -20.39 -8.27
C LEU A 458 -5.22 -19.74 -7.08
N LEU A 459 -4.45 -18.69 -7.35
CA LEU A 459 -3.86 -17.79 -6.34
C LEU A 459 -4.37 -16.36 -6.58
N VAL A 460 -4.62 -15.63 -5.50
CA VAL A 460 -5.23 -14.28 -5.53
C VAL A 460 -4.38 -13.31 -4.70
N PRO A 461 -3.24 -12.84 -5.23
CA PRO A 461 -2.30 -12.04 -4.45
C PRO A 461 -2.74 -10.59 -4.18
N LEU A 462 -3.58 -9.98 -5.02
CA LEU A 462 -3.98 -8.59 -4.86
C LEU A 462 -5.33 -8.44 -4.16
N ALA A 463 -6.35 -9.15 -4.62
CA ALA A 463 -7.66 -9.20 -3.98
C ALA A 463 -7.68 -10.26 -2.85
N LEU A 464 -6.62 -10.32 -2.05
CA LEU A 464 -6.37 -11.35 -1.07
C LEU A 464 -7.37 -11.35 0.09
N SER A 465 -7.32 -12.41 0.91
CA SER A 465 -8.18 -12.60 2.08
C SER A 465 -7.71 -11.71 3.24
N ALA A 466 -8.36 -10.56 3.36
CA ALA A 466 -8.11 -9.57 4.40
C ALA A 466 -9.40 -8.84 4.78
N SER A 467 -9.55 -8.43 6.04
CA SER A 467 -10.59 -7.49 6.45
C SER A 467 -10.39 -6.12 5.80
N HIS A 468 -11.41 -5.27 5.78
CA HIS A 468 -11.29 -3.91 5.27
C HIS A 468 -10.12 -3.16 5.89
N ILE A 469 -9.92 -3.26 7.20
CA ILE A 469 -8.86 -2.57 7.94
C ILE A 469 -7.47 -3.15 7.62
N ALA A 470 -7.31 -4.47 7.64
CA ALA A 470 -6.03 -5.09 7.29
C ALA A 470 -5.66 -4.83 5.83
N PHE A 471 -6.64 -4.87 4.92
CA PHE A 471 -6.42 -4.55 3.51
C PHE A 471 -5.88 -3.13 3.32
N GLY A 472 -6.33 -2.16 4.13
CA GLY A 472 -5.82 -0.80 4.14
C GLY A 472 -4.31 -0.69 4.36
N SER A 473 -3.70 -1.62 5.10
CA SER A 473 -2.26 -1.71 5.31
C SER A 473 -1.54 -2.55 4.24
N ILE A 474 -2.22 -3.58 3.69
CA ILE A 474 -1.62 -4.56 2.77
C ILE A 474 -1.58 -4.04 1.32
N ARG A 475 -2.55 -3.24 0.89
CA ARG A 475 -2.79 -2.79 -0.49
C ARG A 475 -1.72 -1.89 -1.10
N MET A 476 -0.51 -1.88 -0.57
CA MET A 476 0.60 -1.08 -1.05
C MET A 476 1.31 -1.77 -2.22
N GLU A 477 1.70 -1.01 -3.24
CA GLU A 477 2.32 -1.54 -4.47
C GLU A 477 3.58 -2.39 -4.21
N PRO A 478 4.51 -2.03 -3.28
CA PRO A 478 5.62 -2.92 -2.95
C PRO A 478 5.15 -4.26 -2.37
N VAL A 479 4.09 -4.24 -1.57
CA VAL A 479 3.50 -5.47 -0.98
C VAL A 479 2.85 -6.32 -2.08
N PHE A 480 2.13 -5.72 -3.02
CA PHE A 480 1.58 -6.43 -4.17
C PHE A 480 2.67 -7.08 -5.03
N MET A 481 3.82 -6.42 -5.24
CA MET A 481 4.96 -7.04 -5.93
C MET A 481 5.50 -8.25 -5.15
N MET A 482 5.67 -8.15 -3.82
CA MET A 482 6.13 -9.26 -2.99
C MET A 482 5.13 -10.42 -2.96
N LEU A 483 3.83 -10.13 -2.88
CA LEU A 483 2.75 -11.14 -2.98
C LEU A 483 2.72 -11.77 -4.38
N GLY A 484 2.96 -10.99 -5.43
CA GLY A 484 3.12 -11.46 -6.80
C GLY A 484 4.27 -12.46 -6.93
N GLN A 485 5.45 -12.13 -6.38
CA GLN A 485 6.57 -13.08 -6.30
C GLN A 485 6.16 -14.37 -5.60
N GLY A 486 5.49 -14.26 -4.44
CA GLY A 486 4.99 -15.41 -3.69
C GLY A 486 4.03 -16.28 -4.50
N ALA A 487 3.07 -15.65 -5.19
CA ALA A 487 2.08 -16.34 -6.02
C ALA A 487 2.73 -17.03 -7.23
N GLY A 488 3.62 -16.34 -7.98
CA GLY A 488 4.33 -16.92 -9.12
C GLY A 488 5.21 -18.10 -8.72
N THR A 489 5.96 -17.95 -7.62
CA THR A 489 6.78 -19.02 -7.06
C THR A 489 5.94 -20.22 -6.62
N ALA A 490 4.82 -19.98 -5.91
CA ALA A 490 3.94 -21.04 -5.45
C ALA A 490 3.26 -21.78 -6.61
N ALA A 491 2.80 -21.06 -7.64
CA ALA A 491 2.23 -21.65 -8.84
C ALA A 491 3.23 -22.60 -9.54
N ALA A 492 4.47 -22.14 -9.74
CA ALA A 492 5.52 -22.92 -10.36
C ALA A 492 5.86 -24.19 -9.56
N LEU A 493 6.02 -24.06 -8.25
CA LEU A 493 6.35 -25.21 -7.39
C LEU A 493 5.18 -26.22 -7.30
N ALA A 494 3.93 -25.74 -7.22
CA ALA A 494 2.76 -26.59 -7.18
C ALA A 494 2.55 -27.39 -8.48
N ASP A 495 2.86 -26.77 -9.65
CA ASP A 495 2.85 -27.46 -10.94
C ASP A 495 3.93 -28.56 -11.00
N VAL A 496 5.18 -28.23 -10.62
CA VAL A 496 6.29 -29.20 -10.59
C VAL A 496 5.99 -30.39 -9.65
N ASP A 497 5.38 -30.14 -8.49
CA ASP A 497 5.03 -31.18 -7.52
C ASP A 497 3.73 -31.90 -7.86
N ALA A 498 3.00 -31.46 -8.90
CA ALA A 498 1.68 -31.96 -9.30
C ALA A 498 0.66 -31.98 -8.14
N VAL A 499 0.65 -30.93 -7.30
CA VAL A 499 -0.25 -30.77 -6.15
C VAL A 499 -1.15 -29.53 -6.32
N SER A 500 -2.21 -29.46 -5.51
CA SER A 500 -2.97 -28.20 -5.39
C SER A 500 -2.16 -27.12 -4.68
N VAL A 501 -2.48 -25.84 -4.91
CA VAL A 501 -1.79 -24.73 -4.24
C VAL A 501 -1.92 -24.79 -2.72
N GLN A 502 -3.01 -25.37 -2.18
CA GLN A 502 -3.20 -25.58 -0.75
C GLN A 502 -2.38 -26.74 -0.17
N GLN A 503 -1.93 -27.67 -1.01
CA GLN A 503 -1.12 -28.83 -0.62
C GLN A 503 0.39 -28.60 -0.81
N LEU A 504 0.78 -27.49 -1.42
CA LEU A 504 2.19 -27.14 -1.57
C LEU A 504 2.85 -27.04 -0.18
N SER A 505 4.00 -27.69 -0.03
CA SER A 505 4.79 -27.60 1.19
C SER A 505 5.25 -26.15 1.42
N TYR A 506 4.78 -25.53 2.50
CA TYR A 506 5.24 -24.18 2.86
C TYR A 506 6.75 -24.14 3.11
N ALA A 507 7.34 -25.16 3.71
CA ALA A 507 8.80 -25.21 3.92
C ALA A 507 9.58 -25.13 2.60
N ARG A 508 9.08 -25.80 1.53
CA ARG A 508 9.67 -25.71 0.19
C ARG A 508 9.49 -24.32 -0.43
N LEU A 509 8.29 -23.76 -0.31
CA LEU A 509 7.99 -22.41 -0.77
C LEU A 509 8.88 -21.37 -0.06
N ALA A 510 8.95 -21.42 1.26
CA ALA A 510 9.77 -20.51 2.07
C ALA A 510 11.26 -20.61 1.73
N ALA A 511 11.77 -21.83 1.51
CA ALA A 511 13.16 -22.04 1.11
C ALA A 511 13.47 -21.39 -0.25
N GLN A 512 12.57 -21.53 -1.25
CA GLN A 512 12.74 -20.89 -2.55
C GLN A 512 12.65 -19.38 -2.45
N LEU A 513 11.63 -18.85 -1.76
CA LEU A 513 11.46 -17.40 -1.57
C LEU A 513 12.66 -16.76 -0.86
N THR A 514 13.19 -17.42 0.18
CA THR A 514 14.39 -16.96 0.89
C THR A 514 15.61 -16.94 -0.03
N LYS A 515 15.79 -18.00 -0.84
CA LYS A 515 16.85 -18.05 -1.86
C LYS A 515 16.76 -16.90 -2.85
N ASP A 516 15.55 -16.48 -3.20
CA ASP A 516 15.26 -15.39 -4.14
C ASP A 516 15.20 -14.02 -3.43
N GLY A 517 15.67 -13.94 -2.19
CA GLY A 517 15.83 -12.70 -1.44
C GLY A 517 14.57 -12.14 -0.79
N ALA A 518 13.46 -12.91 -0.76
CA ALA A 518 12.26 -12.49 -0.04
C ALA A 518 12.51 -12.44 1.47
N LEU A 519 11.89 -11.46 2.14
CA LEU A 519 11.92 -11.32 3.58
C LEU A 519 10.62 -11.90 4.17
N LEU A 520 10.70 -13.06 4.79
CA LEU A 520 9.55 -13.77 5.36
C LEU A 520 9.29 -13.42 6.83
N HIS A 521 10.34 -13.00 7.53
CA HIS A 521 10.26 -12.63 8.94
C HIS A 521 10.92 -11.28 9.15
N TRP A 522 10.25 -10.43 9.91
CA TRP A 522 10.83 -9.16 10.28
C TRP A 522 12.01 -9.38 11.22
N GLN A 523 13.14 -8.92 10.77
CA GLN A 523 14.30 -8.70 11.64
C GLN A 523 14.61 -7.21 11.53
N PRO A 524 14.52 -6.43 12.61
CA PRO A 524 14.91 -5.03 12.59
C PRO A 524 16.30 -4.91 11.95
N THR A 525 16.41 -4.07 10.91
CA THR A 525 17.70 -3.85 10.21
C THR A 525 18.71 -3.28 11.18
N GLY A 526 19.83 -3.95 11.27
CA GLY A 526 20.84 -3.78 12.30
C GLY A 526 20.96 -5.00 13.22
N LEU A 527 20.00 -5.98 13.14
CA LEU A 527 19.98 -7.18 13.99
C LEU A 527 20.65 -8.41 13.35
N ALA A 528 21.06 -8.40 12.10
CA ALA A 528 22.05 -9.39 11.59
C ALA A 528 23.36 -9.19 12.37
N GLY A 529 23.52 -9.95 13.46
CA GLY A 529 24.57 -9.76 14.48
C GLY A 529 24.05 -9.29 15.86
N ILE A 530 22.75 -8.89 15.98
CA ILE A 530 22.17 -8.41 17.24
C ILE A 530 21.68 -9.56 18.14
N THR A 531 21.37 -10.74 17.61
CA THR A 531 21.01 -11.92 18.40
C THR A 531 22.21 -12.63 19.03
N ALA A 532 23.44 -12.22 18.71
CA ALA A 532 24.63 -12.73 19.38
C ALA A 532 24.84 -12.01 20.70
N GLY A 533 24.88 -12.72 21.81
CA GLY A 533 25.08 -12.18 23.15
C GLY A 533 23.84 -12.30 24.06
N ILE A 534 23.93 -11.75 25.23
CA ILE A 534 22.84 -11.67 26.20
C ILE A 534 22.20 -10.30 26.06
N ILE A 535 20.92 -10.26 25.71
CA ILE A 535 20.14 -9.03 25.51
C ILE A 535 19.10 -8.93 26.62
N VAL A 536 19.00 -7.74 27.19
CA VAL A 536 17.94 -7.37 28.15
C VAL A 536 17.18 -6.21 27.51
N ASP A 537 15.91 -6.46 27.17
CA ASP A 537 14.97 -5.53 26.60
C ASP A 537 14.25 -4.73 27.69
N ASN A 538 13.82 -3.48 27.41
CA ASN A 538 13.16 -2.62 28.41
C ASN A 538 11.96 -3.28 29.11
N ALA A 539 11.18 -4.10 28.39
CA ALA A 539 10.05 -4.85 28.95
C ALA A 539 10.43 -6.28 29.41
N GLY A 540 11.72 -6.64 29.35
CA GLY A 540 12.22 -7.98 29.65
C GLY A 540 12.50 -8.23 31.15
N PRO A 541 12.75 -9.51 31.50
CA PRO A 541 13.23 -9.85 32.83
C PRO A 541 14.62 -9.23 33.10
N GLY A 542 14.86 -8.77 34.33
CA GLY A 542 16.13 -8.12 34.71
C GLY A 542 16.10 -6.60 34.57
N VAL A 543 14.95 -5.99 34.27
CA VAL A 543 14.79 -4.54 34.21
C VAL A 543 14.16 -4.03 35.50
N SER A 544 14.72 -2.95 36.07
CA SER A 544 14.13 -2.21 37.16
C SER A 544 14.07 -0.71 36.87
N VAL A 545 12.98 -0.08 37.26
CA VAL A 545 12.61 1.29 36.91
C VAL A 545 12.49 2.17 38.15
N THR A 546 13.03 3.37 38.05
CA THR A 546 12.81 4.44 39.04
C THR A 546 12.12 5.62 38.32
N GLY A 547 11.04 6.13 38.89
CA GLY A 547 10.21 7.19 38.34
C GLY A 547 9.29 6.72 37.22
N ASP A 548 8.48 7.65 36.68
CA ASP A 548 7.47 7.36 35.65
C ASP A 548 8.09 7.39 34.26
N TRP A 549 8.09 6.24 33.59
CA TRP A 549 8.48 6.11 32.19
C TRP A 549 7.27 5.74 31.34
N GLN A 550 7.19 6.29 30.14
CA GLN A 550 6.09 6.06 29.21
C GLN A 550 6.54 5.15 28.06
N ALA A 551 5.78 4.09 27.82
CA ALA A 551 5.98 3.24 26.66
C ALA A 551 5.55 3.96 25.37
N SER A 552 6.30 3.78 24.29
CA SER A 552 6.04 4.41 23.00
C SER A 552 6.49 3.53 21.84
N THR A 553 5.77 3.63 20.75
CA THR A 553 6.09 3.03 19.45
C THR A 553 6.19 4.10 18.35
N ALA A 554 6.17 5.38 18.72
CA ALA A 554 6.06 6.52 17.80
C ALA A 554 7.28 6.71 16.89
N THR A 555 8.47 6.23 17.31
CA THR A 555 9.69 6.24 16.48
C THR A 555 10.05 4.80 16.14
N ALA A 556 10.08 4.47 14.86
CA ALA A 556 10.43 3.13 14.38
C ALA A 556 11.88 2.76 14.73
N GLY A 557 12.20 1.45 14.74
CA GLY A 557 13.55 0.96 14.98
C GLY A 557 13.84 0.61 16.44
N PHE A 558 12.84 0.33 17.27
CA PHE A 558 13.01 -0.21 18.63
C PHE A 558 13.10 -1.75 18.62
N LEU A 559 13.66 -2.30 19.69
CA LEU A 559 13.70 -3.73 19.98
C LEU A 559 12.43 -4.17 20.71
N GLY A 560 12.04 -5.43 20.57
CA GLY A 560 10.92 -5.96 21.34
C GLY A 560 9.58 -5.34 20.98
N ARG A 561 8.81 -4.97 22.00
CA ARG A 561 7.43 -4.49 21.89
C ARG A 561 7.32 -2.97 21.73
N ASP A 562 8.14 -2.23 22.44
CA ASP A 562 8.13 -0.77 22.54
C ASP A 562 9.50 -0.28 23.05
N TYR A 563 9.69 1.03 23.10
CA TYR A 563 10.75 1.69 23.86
C TYR A 563 10.12 2.59 24.92
N TRP A 564 10.87 2.92 25.98
CA TRP A 564 10.39 3.85 26.99
C TRP A 564 11.06 5.21 26.88
N HIS A 565 10.34 6.27 27.28
CA HIS A 565 10.87 7.62 27.38
C HIS A 565 10.46 8.27 28.71
N ASP A 566 11.27 9.22 29.16
CA ASP A 566 11.08 9.94 30.42
C ASP A 566 9.99 11.04 30.36
N ALA A 567 9.25 11.16 29.26
CA ALA A 567 8.28 12.24 28.97
C ALA A 567 8.90 13.65 29.01
N ASN A 568 10.22 13.77 28.94
CA ASN A 568 10.99 15.01 29.12
C ASN A 568 10.68 15.72 30.47
N ALA A 569 10.42 14.95 31.52
CA ALA A 569 10.03 15.42 32.84
C ALA A 569 10.74 14.62 33.95
N GLY A 570 10.83 15.17 35.19
CA GLY A 570 11.48 14.52 36.33
C GLY A 570 12.98 14.29 36.12
N LYS A 571 13.65 15.27 35.53
CA LYS A 571 15.09 15.20 35.23
C LYS A 571 15.91 15.07 36.52
N GLY A 572 16.76 14.03 36.56
CA GLY A 572 17.56 13.69 37.75
C GLY A 572 16.89 12.70 38.72
N GLU A 573 15.58 12.44 38.57
CA GLU A 573 14.82 11.55 39.45
C GLU A 573 14.49 10.19 38.83
N LYS A 574 14.72 10.04 37.51
CA LYS A 574 14.35 8.82 36.77
C LYS A 574 15.58 8.05 36.32
N SER A 575 15.45 6.72 36.38
CA SER A 575 16.44 5.80 35.82
C SER A 575 15.84 4.46 35.42
N VAL A 576 16.50 3.76 34.48
CA VAL A 576 16.20 2.36 34.12
C VAL A 576 17.49 1.57 34.24
N THR A 577 17.44 0.45 34.96
CA THR A 577 18.56 -0.46 35.18
C THR A 577 18.31 -1.80 34.52
N PHE A 578 19.26 -2.25 33.73
CA PHE A 578 19.28 -3.53 33.01
C PHE A 578 20.28 -4.46 33.68
N VAL A 579 19.84 -5.64 34.09
CA VAL A 579 20.65 -6.67 34.77
C VAL A 579 20.66 -7.94 33.92
N PRO A 580 21.80 -8.34 33.34
CA PRO A 580 21.89 -9.57 32.56
C PRO A 580 21.97 -10.81 33.47
N GLN A 581 21.60 -11.98 32.95
CA GLN A 581 21.98 -13.26 33.53
C GLN A 581 23.15 -13.83 32.72
N LEU A 582 24.39 -13.52 33.13
CA LEU A 582 25.60 -13.95 32.44
C LEU A 582 25.93 -15.43 32.75
N PRO A 583 26.07 -16.29 31.73
CA PRO A 583 26.30 -17.73 31.94
C PRO A 583 27.69 -18.06 32.47
N ARG A 584 28.66 -17.16 32.28
CA ARG A 584 30.06 -17.33 32.70
C ARG A 584 30.76 -15.99 32.94
N ALA A 585 31.73 -15.98 33.80
CA ALA A 585 32.64 -14.81 33.91
C ALA A 585 33.50 -14.68 32.64
N GLY A 586 33.82 -13.45 32.26
CA GLY A 586 34.62 -13.20 31.08
C GLY A 586 34.57 -11.78 30.58
N ARG A 587 35.24 -11.54 29.46
CA ARG A 587 35.25 -10.24 28.82
C ARG A 587 34.04 -10.10 27.90
N TYR A 588 33.28 -9.01 28.09
CA TYR A 588 32.08 -8.70 27.31
C TYR A 588 32.19 -7.28 26.75
N GLN A 589 31.71 -7.09 25.52
CA GLN A 589 31.36 -5.79 24.99
C GLN A 589 29.91 -5.49 25.43
N VAL A 590 29.73 -4.41 26.18
CA VAL A 590 28.42 -3.87 26.52
C VAL A 590 28.04 -2.83 25.49
N ALA A 591 26.80 -2.89 24.99
CA ALA A 591 26.31 -1.95 23.99
C ALA A 591 24.83 -1.59 24.27
N LEU A 592 24.46 -0.36 23.94
CA LEU A 592 23.10 0.18 24.05
C LEU A 592 22.42 0.22 22.70
N TYR A 593 21.11 0.10 22.71
CA TYR A 593 20.24 0.27 21.53
C TYR A 593 19.07 1.20 21.86
N TRP A 594 18.71 2.10 20.93
CA TRP A 594 17.57 3.02 21.06
C TRP A 594 17.09 3.52 19.69
N PRO A 595 15.80 3.88 19.50
CA PRO A 595 15.32 4.58 18.31
C PRO A 595 15.73 6.07 18.35
N ALA A 596 16.71 6.45 17.53
CA ALA A 596 17.23 7.81 17.46
C ALA A 596 16.20 8.79 16.87
N ALA A 597 16.20 10.03 17.36
CA ALA A 597 15.44 11.14 16.77
C ALA A 597 15.99 12.50 17.26
N SER A 598 15.71 13.57 16.53
CA SER A 598 16.23 14.92 16.86
C SER A 598 15.74 15.50 18.19
N ASN A 599 14.63 14.98 18.74
CA ASN A 599 14.07 15.40 20.04
C ASN A 599 14.61 14.59 21.24
N ARG A 600 15.67 13.77 21.04
CA ARG A 600 16.30 12.99 22.10
C ARG A 600 17.36 13.82 22.85
N ALA A 601 17.80 13.31 24.00
CA ALA A 601 18.90 13.90 24.75
C ALA A 601 20.26 13.57 24.11
N SER A 602 21.13 14.55 23.98
CA SER A 602 22.47 14.37 23.44
C SER A 602 23.55 14.03 24.48
N ASN A 603 23.15 13.88 25.76
CA ASN A 603 24.07 13.75 26.88
C ASN A 603 23.57 12.80 27.98
N VAL A 604 23.01 11.65 27.58
CA VAL A 604 22.44 10.67 28.53
C VAL A 604 23.54 9.98 29.33
N PRO A 605 23.57 10.10 30.67
CA PRO A 605 24.53 9.36 31.48
C PRO A 605 24.12 7.89 31.59
N VAL A 606 25.01 7.00 31.16
CA VAL A 606 24.84 5.54 31.22
C VAL A 606 25.93 4.96 32.11
N ASP A 607 25.54 4.45 33.25
CA ASP A 607 26.44 3.78 34.21
C ASP A 607 26.57 2.30 33.83
N VAL A 608 27.79 1.81 33.74
CA VAL A 608 28.11 0.39 33.53
C VAL A 608 28.85 -0.12 34.77
N ASN A 609 28.20 -1.05 35.49
CA ASN A 609 28.81 -1.74 36.63
C ASN A 609 29.39 -3.10 36.21
N PHE A 610 30.63 -3.34 36.49
CA PHE A 610 31.40 -4.51 36.06
C PHE A 610 32.32 -5.03 37.16
N ALA A 611 33.02 -6.13 36.97
CA ALA A 611 33.88 -6.75 37.97
C ALA A 611 35.01 -5.83 38.52
N GLY A 612 35.40 -4.82 37.74
CA GLY A 612 36.45 -3.84 38.14
C GLY A 612 35.92 -2.53 38.70
N GLY A 613 34.60 -2.35 38.85
CA GLY A 613 33.97 -1.12 39.38
C GLY A 613 32.82 -0.56 38.53
N LEU A 614 32.69 0.76 38.57
CA LEU A 614 31.60 1.50 37.90
C LEU A 614 32.23 2.53 36.95
N GLN A 615 31.69 2.59 35.71
CA GLN A 615 32.07 3.63 34.74
C GLN A 615 30.81 4.27 34.17
N THR A 616 30.83 5.60 34.04
CA THR A 616 29.74 6.35 33.35
C THR A 616 30.21 6.73 31.95
N VAL A 617 29.36 6.48 30.97
CA VAL A 617 29.51 6.88 29.55
C VAL A 617 28.39 7.85 29.19
N LEU A 618 28.71 8.95 28.50
CA LEU A 618 27.69 9.88 27.98
C LEU A 618 27.31 9.44 26.57
N VAL A 619 26.01 9.28 26.33
CA VAL A 619 25.44 8.83 25.08
C VAL A 619 24.64 9.95 24.42
N ASP A 620 24.85 10.18 23.15
CA ASP A 620 24.05 11.09 22.32
C ASP A 620 22.97 10.30 21.56
N GLU A 621 21.75 10.35 22.10
CA GLU A 621 20.61 9.63 21.54
C GLU A 621 19.97 10.31 20.33
N THR A 622 20.47 11.49 19.92
CA THR A 622 20.03 12.16 18.68
C THR A 622 20.63 11.54 17.43
N ARG A 623 21.74 10.80 17.57
CA ARG A 623 22.49 10.24 16.45
C ARG A 623 21.88 8.95 15.96
N GLU A 624 21.63 8.90 14.66
CA GLU A 624 21.29 7.64 13.99
C GLU A 624 22.47 6.66 14.05
N HIS A 625 22.14 5.39 14.22
CA HIS A 625 23.12 4.29 14.26
C HIS A 625 22.57 3.05 13.56
N ALA A 626 23.47 2.28 12.95
CA ALA A 626 23.11 1.07 12.19
C ALA A 626 22.98 -0.19 13.07
N GLY A 627 22.80 -0.04 14.39
CA GLY A 627 22.72 -1.18 15.32
C GLY A 627 23.19 -0.84 16.73
N TRP A 628 23.78 -1.80 17.43
CA TRP A 628 24.27 -1.62 18.80
C TRP A 628 25.41 -0.59 18.91
N VAL A 629 25.26 0.36 19.79
CA VAL A 629 26.28 1.37 20.11
C VAL A 629 27.14 0.87 21.29
N PRO A 630 28.43 0.54 21.06
CA PRO A 630 29.30 0.06 22.13
C PRO A 630 29.52 1.14 23.21
N LEU A 631 29.33 0.74 24.47
CA LEU A 631 29.62 1.58 25.64
C LEU A 631 31.01 1.27 26.21
N LEU A 632 31.27 -0.01 26.48
CA LEU A 632 32.46 -0.47 27.16
C LEU A 632 32.76 -1.93 26.80
N THR A 633 34.05 -2.30 26.77
CA THR A 633 34.52 -3.70 26.69
C THR A 633 35.35 -4.02 27.92
N THR A 634 34.81 -4.85 28.84
CA THR A 634 35.44 -5.10 30.15
C THR A 634 35.05 -6.49 30.70
N ASN A 635 35.61 -6.86 31.87
CA ASN A 635 35.32 -8.13 32.51
C ASN A 635 34.09 -8.07 33.41
N PHE A 636 33.26 -9.10 33.32
CA PHE A 636 32.09 -9.30 34.16
C PHE A 636 32.17 -10.66 34.87
N ASP A 637 31.60 -10.71 36.07
CA ASP A 637 31.37 -11.97 36.77
C ASP A 637 30.17 -12.73 36.16
N ALA A 638 30.11 -14.04 36.39
CA ALA A 638 28.91 -14.82 36.07
C ALA A 638 27.72 -14.41 36.95
N GLY A 639 26.51 -14.60 36.45
CA GLY A 639 25.27 -14.26 37.18
C GLY A 639 24.80 -12.84 36.91
N THR A 640 24.26 -12.19 37.97
CA THR A 640 23.55 -10.90 37.87
C THR A 640 24.29 -9.72 38.53
N ASN A 641 25.57 -9.87 38.87
CA ASN A 641 26.35 -8.85 39.55
C ASN A 641 26.64 -7.60 38.73
N GLY A 642 26.72 -7.75 37.40
CA GLY A 642 26.91 -6.64 36.45
C GLY A 642 25.57 -6.04 36.05
N TRP A 643 25.55 -4.71 35.78
CA TRP A 643 24.33 -4.03 35.30
C TRP A 643 24.69 -2.76 34.51
N VAL A 644 23.69 -2.28 33.74
CA VAL A 644 23.75 -0.98 33.04
C VAL A 644 22.55 -0.14 33.49
N ARG A 645 22.79 1.16 33.79
CA ARG A 645 21.74 2.09 34.23
C ARG A 645 21.78 3.38 33.42
N LEU A 646 20.68 3.70 32.75
CA LEU A 646 20.44 4.99 32.15
C LEU A 646 19.83 5.95 33.18
N ARG A 647 20.30 7.18 33.21
CA ARG A 647 19.81 8.22 34.12
C ARG A 647 19.39 9.48 33.37
N THR A 648 18.41 10.20 33.93
CA THR A 648 17.95 11.50 33.39
C THR A 648 18.68 12.70 33.99
N THR A 649 19.69 12.49 34.82
CA THR A 649 20.44 13.56 35.53
C THR A 649 21.21 14.44 34.56
N GLY A 650 20.92 15.75 34.54
CA GLY A 650 21.63 16.72 33.71
C GLY A 650 21.26 16.65 32.25
N THR A 651 20.25 15.87 31.85
CA THR A 651 19.81 15.75 30.46
C THR A 651 18.77 16.81 30.08
N THR A 652 18.80 17.21 28.80
CA THR A 652 17.76 18.00 28.15
C THR A 652 17.08 17.12 27.08
N ASN A 653 15.83 17.41 26.76
CA ASN A 653 15.02 16.60 25.83
C ASN A 653 14.73 15.16 26.34
N HIS A 654 14.09 14.33 25.49
CA HIS A 654 13.68 12.98 25.89
C HIS A 654 14.88 12.04 26.06
N VAL A 655 14.95 11.37 27.20
CA VAL A 655 15.82 10.19 27.39
C VAL A 655 15.04 8.95 26.98
N ILE A 656 15.66 8.12 26.17
CA ILE A 656 15.07 6.89 25.64
C ILE A 656 15.77 5.68 26.26
N THR A 657 15.02 4.63 26.50
CA THR A 657 15.57 3.34 26.90
C THR A 657 14.84 2.24 26.14
N ASP A 658 15.61 1.33 25.55
CA ASP A 658 15.13 0.24 24.72
C ASP A 658 15.81 -1.08 25.14
N ALA A 659 17.07 -1.32 24.75
CA ALA A 659 17.74 -2.55 25.13
C ALA A 659 19.24 -2.39 25.40
N VAL A 660 19.78 -3.33 26.17
CA VAL A 660 21.22 -3.46 26.45
C VAL A 660 21.70 -4.86 26.11
N ARG A 661 22.89 -4.96 25.48
CA ARG A 661 23.51 -6.22 25.07
C ARG A 661 24.86 -6.42 25.76
N TRP A 662 25.12 -7.65 26.20
CA TRP A 662 26.44 -8.16 26.62
C TRP A 662 26.90 -9.21 25.62
N LEU A 663 27.89 -8.87 24.77
CA LEU A 663 28.45 -9.74 23.76
C LEU A 663 29.80 -10.31 24.25
N PRO A 664 29.96 -11.65 24.41
CA PRO A 664 31.25 -12.24 24.77
C PRO A 664 32.32 -11.90 23.74
N VAL A 665 33.47 -11.46 24.18
CA VAL A 665 34.64 -11.20 23.33
C VAL A 665 35.62 -12.34 23.56
N SER A 666 35.88 -13.14 22.51
CA SER A 666 36.96 -14.14 22.56
C SER A 666 38.30 -13.46 22.80
N ALA A 667 39.14 -14.05 23.65
CA ALA A 667 40.55 -13.64 23.71
C ALA A 667 41.13 -13.85 22.30
N ALA A 668 41.56 -12.76 21.65
CA ALA A 668 42.30 -12.88 20.41
C ALA A 668 43.53 -13.78 20.71
N SER A 669 43.69 -14.86 19.96
CA SER A 669 44.95 -15.60 19.93
C SER A 669 46.04 -14.60 19.59
N GLN A 670 46.96 -14.38 20.54
CA GLN A 670 48.19 -13.61 20.34
C GLN A 670 49.08 -14.28 19.28
#